data_e4f094229f91806927a74e0b02cf451b
#
_entry.id   e4f094229f91806927a74e0b02cf451b
#
_cell.length_a   1.000
_cell.length_b   1.000
_cell.length_c   1.000
_cell.angle_alpha   90.00
_cell.angle_beta   90.00
_cell.angle_gamma   90.00
#
_symmetry.space_group_name_H-M   'P 1'
#
loop_
_entity.id
_entity.type
_entity.pdbx_description
1 polymer ?
#
loop_
_entity_poly.entity_id
_entity_poly.type
_entity_poly.pdbx_seq_one_letter_code
_entity_poly.pdbx_strand_id
1 'polypeptide(L)'
;MTASAFRPERELEIPERASVARSFTHQATGAQVLALSNGDANKCFGITFRAETPDDTGVGHILEHSVLCGSRRYTSAAPFAALLKGSLQTHLNASTLPDRTIYMAASQNRADFYNLFDVYFDAVFHPLLRESTFRQERGVVYNEMKGVYADPAARLVRELRAALFPDTFYRFDHGGDPAAIRELTLEAMRRFHAQYYHPANALVFLSGDLDVAEALAFLDQRLAGFGPRSPAERPPLQPPVPQPRRRAMAGLSGHVMRGWVLPPPGDAVEALEQDFLSELLSGWEAALLQNAIRKAGLSGRVMTGLSRETLQPVLSIGLIGTEPKQVVRFDEVIDGALSELKPNLVDTALHRLEFRLRENDGGRLPPELALMHRVLGPWRAGFDSIEFLIFDQPLRTLSQRITSGEYLRDRIRTLITHNPHQATVVLDPRPSSTPKAKLQEPLPSNSEAETSSSVPILSLDQIPHEEAIIPQEIVQQSDPCILVHPQPTNGICYLQIGFPLDHLPLSLLPLAPLFGRMLLEGSESIRHRKNRLLGNASVETHVLAGGGTWLFLRLGGMQAKLSAILGLVTDMLAAPLLADRDRFAELLSDEIARHQASLLPRGHEYADLAVSAALHEAGAMAEMLQGHSQLQFLQGLRDREWETVKSDLEQLRRALIQWKGMVCCVAVEPSYAKASAAAVARSLRHLPEGEAVEPMAISTRGNSIGIPIDAPVNFVALGINLPEDERRGAFAAAARHIAGTWLWNRVRMEGGAYGALARFAPLSGSLRFLSYRDPHLLRTVDTFSGVPDFLREPITDKELRQSIISAVAELDRPKLPRDRSLGATFSHLSGDVPERRQERRECLLSATRADLHHLAELIEAQQKHVAVLGSQAALQAALEERPGLFRTDWLPACRP
;
A
#
# COMPACT_ATOMS: atom_id res chain seq x y z
N MET A 1 -27.28 -29.20 27.68
CA MET A 1 -26.75 -27.98 27.08
C MET A 1 -25.67 -27.47 28.01
N THR A 2 -24.41 -27.69 27.70
CA THR A 2 -23.29 -27.05 28.41
C THR A 2 -23.44 -25.54 28.26
N ALA A 3 -23.44 -24.79 29.37
CA ALA A 3 -23.46 -23.33 29.31
C ALA A 3 -22.36 -22.84 28.38
N SER A 4 -22.68 -21.97 27.41
CA SER A 4 -21.68 -21.40 26.49
C SER A 4 -20.59 -20.70 27.30
N ALA A 5 -19.32 -20.97 27.04
CA ALA A 5 -18.21 -20.31 27.70
C ALA A 5 -18.17 -18.80 27.43
N PHE A 6 -18.85 -18.37 26.38
CA PHE A 6 -18.97 -16.96 25.97
C PHE A 6 -20.39 -16.47 26.20
N ARG A 7 -20.51 -15.37 26.93
CA ARG A 7 -21.76 -14.63 27.09
C ARG A 7 -21.91 -13.65 25.92
N PRO A 8 -23.01 -13.74 25.12
CA PRO A 8 -23.28 -12.71 24.11
C PRO A 8 -23.65 -11.39 24.79
N GLU A 9 -23.10 -10.29 24.31
CA GLU A 9 -23.39 -8.95 24.85
C GLU A 9 -24.30 -8.17 23.90
N ARG A 10 -24.04 -8.20 22.61
CA ARG A 10 -24.79 -7.43 21.60
C ARG A 10 -24.69 -8.06 20.22
N GLU A 11 -25.75 -7.90 19.44
CA GLU A 11 -25.81 -8.16 18.00
C GLU A 11 -26.35 -6.94 17.27
N LEU A 12 -25.77 -6.62 16.09
CA LEU A 12 -26.15 -5.49 15.26
C LEU A 12 -26.02 -5.87 13.79
N GLU A 13 -27.10 -5.73 13.03
CA GLU A 13 -27.06 -5.81 11.57
C GLU A 13 -26.50 -4.54 10.97
N ILE A 14 -25.63 -4.68 9.97
CA ILE A 14 -24.98 -3.57 9.23
C ILE A 14 -25.28 -3.78 7.75
N PRO A 15 -26.48 -3.37 7.28
CA PRO A 15 -26.94 -3.64 5.91
C PRO A 15 -25.99 -3.04 4.84
N GLU A 16 -25.46 -1.84 5.10
CA GLU A 16 -24.53 -1.14 4.20
C GLU A 16 -23.17 -1.82 4.05
N ARG A 17 -22.92 -2.88 4.82
CA ARG A 17 -21.73 -3.74 4.71
C ARG A 17 -22.08 -5.19 4.46
N ALA A 18 -23.37 -5.51 4.29
CA ALA A 18 -23.87 -6.88 4.22
C ALA A 18 -23.30 -7.76 5.33
N SER A 19 -23.25 -7.24 6.58
CA SER A 19 -22.55 -7.84 7.71
C SER A 19 -23.44 -7.88 8.95
N VAL A 20 -23.13 -8.83 9.85
CA VAL A 20 -23.68 -8.87 11.21
C VAL A 20 -22.54 -8.83 12.22
N ALA A 21 -22.54 -7.82 13.07
CA ALA A 21 -21.56 -7.69 14.15
C ALA A 21 -22.12 -8.27 15.45
N ARG A 22 -21.30 -9.09 16.13
CA ARG A 22 -21.64 -9.72 17.42
C ARG A 22 -20.51 -9.53 18.42
N SER A 23 -20.81 -9.09 19.61
CA SER A 23 -19.84 -9.02 20.70
C SER A 23 -20.11 -10.04 21.77
N PHE A 24 -19.02 -10.56 22.37
CA PHE A 24 -19.04 -11.60 23.38
C PHE A 24 -17.99 -11.30 24.46
N THR A 25 -18.27 -11.80 25.68
CA THR A 25 -17.29 -11.82 26.78
C THR A 25 -17.08 -13.25 27.25
N HIS A 26 -15.83 -13.71 27.29
CA HIS A 26 -15.49 -15.01 27.84
C HIS A 26 -15.65 -15.01 29.37
N GLN A 27 -16.52 -15.88 29.90
CA GLN A 27 -16.97 -15.80 31.30
C GLN A 27 -15.84 -16.04 32.31
N ALA A 28 -14.92 -16.95 32.03
CA ALA A 28 -13.85 -17.30 32.94
C ALA A 28 -12.70 -16.29 32.98
N THR A 29 -12.38 -15.65 31.86
CA THR A 29 -11.19 -14.79 31.74
C THR A 29 -11.49 -13.31 31.55
N GLY A 30 -12.72 -12.96 31.12
CA GLY A 30 -13.08 -11.60 30.74
C GLY A 30 -12.57 -11.16 29.33
N ALA A 31 -12.04 -12.08 28.52
CA ALA A 31 -11.62 -11.77 27.14
C ALA A 31 -12.82 -11.29 26.31
N GLN A 32 -12.63 -10.20 25.58
CA GLN A 32 -13.66 -9.64 24.71
C GLN A 32 -13.46 -10.11 23.27
N VAL A 33 -14.55 -10.47 22.59
CA VAL A 33 -14.55 -10.88 21.18
C VAL A 33 -15.55 -10.03 20.42
N LEU A 34 -15.12 -9.50 19.28
CA LEU A 34 -16.00 -8.83 18.31
C LEU A 34 -15.91 -9.59 16.98
N ALA A 35 -16.99 -10.25 16.59
CA ALA A 35 -17.12 -10.98 15.33
C ALA A 35 -17.95 -10.18 14.33
N LEU A 36 -17.43 -9.93 13.14
CA LEU A 36 -18.09 -9.29 12.00
C LEU A 36 -18.28 -10.34 10.90
N SER A 37 -19.45 -10.99 10.89
CA SER A 37 -19.79 -12.03 9.92
C SER A 37 -20.29 -11.42 8.62
N ASN A 38 -19.70 -11.80 7.50
CA ASN A 38 -20.09 -11.40 6.15
C ASN A 38 -19.70 -12.48 5.13
N GLY A 39 -19.91 -12.22 3.85
CA GLY A 39 -19.57 -13.14 2.76
C GLY A 39 -18.14 -13.01 2.22
N ASP A 40 -17.23 -12.30 2.90
CA ASP A 40 -15.86 -12.18 2.44
C ASP A 40 -15.07 -13.46 2.72
N ALA A 41 -14.58 -14.10 1.67
CA ALA A 41 -13.74 -15.29 1.78
C ALA A 41 -12.44 -15.02 2.56
N ASN A 42 -11.98 -13.76 2.61
CA ASN A 42 -10.75 -13.37 3.30
C ASN A 42 -10.98 -13.23 4.81
N LYS A 43 -10.89 -14.34 5.51
CA LYS A 43 -11.07 -14.42 6.96
C LYS A 43 -9.93 -13.69 7.66
N CYS A 44 -10.30 -12.81 8.62
CA CYS A 44 -9.35 -11.99 9.35
C CYS A 44 -9.48 -12.21 10.86
N PHE A 45 -8.34 -12.14 11.56
CA PHE A 45 -8.35 -11.94 13.01
C PHE A 45 -7.38 -10.83 13.43
N GLY A 46 -7.66 -10.24 14.57
CA GLY A 46 -6.74 -9.35 15.27
C GLY A 46 -6.82 -9.56 16.78
N ILE A 47 -5.69 -9.73 17.43
CA ILE A 47 -5.57 -9.79 18.90
C ILE A 47 -4.93 -8.48 19.35
N THR A 48 -5.69 -7.65 20.06
CA THR A 48 -5.24 -6.33 20.51
C THR A 48 -5.16 -6.30 22.02
N PHE A 49 -4.02 -5.85 22.56
CA PHE A 49 -3.82 -5.60 23.98
C PHE A 49 -3.76 -4.10 24.25
N ARG A 50 -4.42 -3.65 25.33
CA ARG A 50 -4.13 -2.32 25.90
C ARG A 50 -2.74 -2.36 26.51
N ALA A 51 -1.85 -1.50 26.06
CA ALA A 51 -0.47 -1.49 26.52
C ALA A 51 0.08 -0.05 26.41
N GLU A 52 0.25 0.61 27.55
CA GLU A 52 0.74 1.99 27.60
C GLU A 52 2.24 2.04 27.40
N THR A 53 2.72 3.03 26.64
CA THR A 53 4.16 3.29 26.45
C THR A 53 4.72 3.97 27.71
N PRO A 54 5.53 3.29 28.56
CA PRO A 54 5.95 3.86 29.83
C PRO A 54 7.08 4.89 29.70
N ASP A 55 7.90 4.77 28.66
CA ASP A 55 9.09 5.58 28.40
C ASP A 55 9.53 5.46 26.93
N ASP A 56 10.69 6.04 26.59
CA ASP A 56 11.24 6.04 25.24
C ASP A 56 12.09 4.78 24.91
N THR A 57 12.08 3.73 25.74
CA THR A 57 12.89 2.51 25.49
C THR A 57 12.32 1.63 24.38
N GLY A 58 11.06 1.87 23.94
CA GLY A 58 10.40 1.06 22.93
C GLY A 58 10.08 -0.36 23.40
N VAL A 59 9.85 -0.56 24.70
CA VAL A 59 9.59 -1.89 25.29
C VAL A 59 8.45 -2.63 24.60
N GLY A 60 7.36 -1.94 24.25
CA GLY A 60 6.22 -2.52 23.52
C GLY A 60 6.61 -3.01 22.13
N HIS A 61 7.40 -2.24 21.39
CA HIS A 61 7.85 -2.56 20.04
C HIS A 61 8.85 -3.73 20.01
N ILE A 62 9.84 -3.72 20.93
CA ILE A 62 10.79 -4.83 21.06
C ILE A 62 10.08 -6.11 21.51
N LEU A 63 9.07 -6.00 22.37
CA LEU A 63 8.23 -7.13 22.77
C LEU A 63 7.42 -7.66 21.58
N GLU A 64 6.82 -6.77 20.76
CA GLU A 64 6.10 -7.16 19.55
C GLU A 64 6.94 -8.08 18.66
N HIS A 65 8.18 -7.69 18.36
CA HIS A 65 9.12 -8.52 17.61
C HIS A 65 9.44 -9.83 18.33
N SER A 66 9.74 -9.74 19.63
CA SER A 66 10.24 -10.87 20.43
C SER A 66 9.21 -11.98 20.62
N VAL A 67 7.91 -11.68 20.72
CA VAL A 67 6.86 -12.71 20.89
C VAL A 67 6.71 -13.58 19.65
N LEU A 68 7.02 -13.05 18.47
CA LEU A 68 6.97 -13.77 17.20
C LEU A 68 8.21 -14.66 16.95
N CYS A 69 9.16 -14.69 17.89
CA CYS A 69 10.40 -15.45 17.79
C CYS A 69 10.41 -16.73 18.67
N GLY A 70 9.26 -17.40 18.73
CA GLY A 70 9.09 -18.70 19.40
C GLY A 70 8.24 -18.63 20.65
N SER A 71 7.41 -19.66 20.80
CA SER A 71 6.42 -19.80 21.86
C SER A 71 6.43 -21.19 22.48
N ARG A 72 5.57 -21.42 23.48
CA ARG A 72 5.52 -22.69 24.21
C ARG A 72 5.26 -23.88 23.29
N ARG A 73 4.35 -23.76 22.32
CA ARG A 73 4.01 -24.84 21.37
C ARG A 73 4.85 -24.79 20.11
N TYR A 74 5.27 -23.63 19.70
CA TYR A 74 6.02 -23.38 18.47
C TYR A 74 7.42 -22.87 18.81
N THR A 75 8.30 -23.79 19.17
CA THR A 75 9.62 -23.49 19.75
C THR A 75 10.67 -23.01 18.76
N SER A 76 10.39 -23.06 17.44
CA SER A 76 11.28 -22.52 16.41
C SER A 76 11.68 -21.06 16.72
N ALA A 77 12.92 -20.69 16.38
CA ALA A 77 13.38 -19.32 16.51
C ALA A 77 12.75 -18.36 15.48
N ALA A 78 12.15 -18.85 14.40
CA ALA A 78 11.57 -18.05 13.32
C ALA A 78 10.22 -18.58 12.82
N PRO A 79 9.18 -18.73 13.69
CA PRO A 79 7.87 -19.22 13.27
C PRO A 79 7.19 -18.29 12.28
N PHE A 80 7.37 -16.98 12.43
CA PHE A 80 6.85 -15.97 11.51
C PHE A 80 7.40 -16.13 10.08
N ALA A 81 8.72 -16.35 9.94
CA ALA A 81 9.34 -16.59 8.64
C ALA A 81 8.85 -17.90 8.00
N ALA A 82 8.57 -18.92 8.81
CA ALA A 82 8.01 -20.20 8.34
C ALA A 82 6.58 -20.01 7.83
N LEU A 83 5.75 -19.20 8.52
CA LEU A 83 4.39 -18.84 8.07
C LEU A 83 4.43 -18.07 6.76
N LEU A 84 5.31 -17.09 6.61
CA LEU A 84 5.46 -16.33 5.36
C LEU A 84 5.75 -17.24 4.14
N LYS A 85 6.44 -18.35 4.35
CA LYS A 85 6.80 -19.28 3.27
C LYS A 85 5.77 -20.38 3.04
N GLY A 86 5.05 -20.80 4.06
CA GLY A 86 4.24 -22.03 4.04
C GLY A 86 2.74 -21.84 4.28
N SER A 87 2.22 -20.62 4.10
CA SER A 87 0.83 -20.22 4.33
C SER A 87 0.24 -19.52 3.12
N LEU A 88 -1.07 -19.62 2.94
CA LEU A 88 -1.87 -18.84 1.98
C LEU A 88 -2.31 -17.49 2.57
N GLN A 89 -1.55 -16.97 3.52
CA GLN A 89 -1.86 -15.71 4.17
C GLN A 89 -1.99 -14.57 3.13
N THR A 90 -2.99 -13.76 3.30
CA THR A 90 -3.21 -12.54 2.53
C THR A 90 -2.69 -11.31 3.26
N HIS A 91 -2.54 -11.44 4.59
CA HIS A 91 -1.93 -10.47 5.48
C HIS A 91 -1.34 -11.17 6.70
N LEU A 92 -0.16 -10.74 7.10
CA LEU A 92 0.52 -11.26 8.28
C LEU A 92 1.39 -10.13 8.85
N ASN A 93 1.00 -9.58 10.01
CA ASN A 93 1.69 -8.45 10.61
C ASN A 93 1.41 -8.31 12.11
N ALA A 94 2.17 -7.42 12.76
CA ALA A 94 1.89 -6.86 14.05
C ALA A 94 2.14 -5.35 14.03
N SER A 95 1.66 -4.61 15.02
CA SER A 95 1.82 -3.16 15.09
C SER A 95 1.73 -2.67 16.52
N THR A 96 2.75 -1.96 16.97
CA THR A 96 2.76 -1.26 18.26
C THR A 96 2.38 0.20 18.06
N LEU A 97 1.42 0.67 18.84
CA LEU A 97 0.92 2.02 18.89
C LEU A 97 1.09 2.57 20.32
N PRO A 98 0.93 3.86 20.56
CA PRO A 98 1.25 4.44 21.88
C PRO A 98 0.54 3.81 23.08
N ASP A 99 -0.63 3.21 22.88
CA ASP A 99 -1.47 2.66 23.95
C ASP A 99 -1.99 1.24 23.67
N ARG A 100 -1.47 0.57 22.65
CA ARG A 100 -1.87 -0.80 22.28
C ARG A 100 -0.85 -1.47 21.38
N THR A 101 -0.85 -2.81 21.43
CA THR A 101 -0.17 -3.64 20.43
C THR A 101 -1.19 -4.57 19.79
N ILE A 102 -1.13 -4.71 18.46
CA ILE A 102 -2.08 -5.46 17.63
C ILE A 102 -1.31 -6.55 16.90
N TYR A 103 -1.80 -7.78 16.96
CA TYR A 103 -1.31 -8.93 16.21
C TYR A 103 -2.40 -9.38 15.27
N MET A 104 -2.14 -9.38 13.96
CA MET A 104 -3.20 -9.57 12.97
C MET A 104 -2.75 -10.43 11.80
N ALA A 105 -3.67 -11.25 11.32
CA ALA A 105 -3.47 -12.00 10.08
C ALA A 105 -4.79 -12.21 9.34
N ALA A 106 -4.67 -12.59 8.06
CA ALA A 106 -5.80 -12.91 7.21
C ALA A 106 -5.45 -14.04 6.24
N SER A 107 -6.42 -14.88 5.91
CA SER A 107 -6.33 -15.91 4.89
C SER A 107 -7.69 -16.23 4.29
N GLN A 108 -7.74 -16.48 2.98
CA GLN A 108 -8.95 -16.98 2.32
C GLN A 108 -9.20 -18.47 2.62
N ASN A 109 -8.16 -19.20 2.97
CA ASN A 109 -8.22 -20.62 3.28
C ASN A 109 -8.57 -20.85 4.76
N ARG A 110 -9.63 -21.62 5.02
CA ARG A 110 -10.12 -21.87 6.39
C ARG A 110 -9.08 -22.60 7.26
N ALA A 111 -8.43 -23.62 6.74
CA ALA A 111 -7.43 -24.36 7.50
C ALA A 111 -6.22 -23.48 7.84
N ASP A 112 -5.77 -22.69 6.89
CA ASP A 112 -4.69 -21.73 7.08
C ASP A 112 -5.05 -20.65 8.09
N PHE A 113 -6.26 -20.11 8.04
CA PHE A 113 -6.74 -19.13 9.01
C PHE A 113 -6.60 -19.64 10.45
N TYR A 114 -7.04 -20.87 10.74
CA TYR A 114 -6.92 -21.45 12.09
C TYR A 114 -5.47 -21.80 12.44
N ASN A 115 -4.63 -22.20 11.48
CA ASN A 115 -3.21 -22.39 11.70
C ASN A 115 -2.52 -21.08 12.11
N LEU A 116 -2.79 -20.00 11.37
CA LEU A 116 -2.30 -18.65 11.69
C LEU A 116 -2.77 -18.20 13.06
N PHE A 117 -4.07 -18.37 13.35
CA PHE A 117 -4.67 -17.96 14.61
C PHE A 117 -4.07 -18.71 15.80
N ASP A 118 -3.83 -20.03 15.66
CA ASP A 118 -3.22 -20.84 16.71
C ASP A 118 -1.79 -20.42 17.01
N VAL A 119 -0.98 -20.22 15.96
CA VAL A 119 0.42 -19.77 16.11
C VAL A 119 0.49 -18.38 16.75
N TYR A 120 -0.32 -17.43 16.29
CA TYR A 120 -0.36 -16.09 16.86
C TYR A 120 -0.85 -16.09 18.31
N PHE A 121 -1.90 -16.85 18.61
CA PHE A 121 -2.41 -16.97 19.96
C PHE A 121 -1.34 -17.49 20.93
N ASP A 122 -0.66 -18.60 20.58
CA ASP A 122 0.40 -19.16 21.43
C ASP A 122 1.59 -18.20 21.54
N ALA A 123 1.95 -17.51 20.44
CA ALA A 123 3.04 -16.55 20.41
C ALA A 123 2.81 -15.37 21.38
N VAL A 124 1.62 -14.76 21.35
CA VAL A 124 1.37 -13.54 22.14
C VAL A 124 1.10 -13.87 23.62
N PHE A 125 0.47 -15.00 23.93
CA PHE A 125 0.14 -15.35 25.31
C PHE A 125 1.22 -16.20 26.01
N HIS A 126 2.03 -16.95 25.26
CA HIS A 126 3.00 -17.88 25.80
C HIS A 126 4.38 -17.78 25.11
N PRO A 127 4.92 -16.57 24.91
CA PRO A 127 6.24 -16.44 24.26
C PRO A 127 7.35 -16.97 25.15
N LEU A 128 8.43 -17.43 24.53
CA LEU A 128 9.61 -17.94 25.26
C LEU A 128 10.51 -16.82 25.80
N LEU A 129 10.51 -15.66 25.18
CA LEU A 129 11.29 -14.46 25.55
C LEU A 129 12.73 -14.81 25.97
N ARG A 130 13.48 -15.46 25.04
CA ARG A 130 14.88 -15.87 25.25
C ARG A 130 15.81 -14.66 25.30
N GLU A 131 16.91 -14.75 26.04
CA GLU A 131 17.93 -13.69 26.08
C GLU A 131 18.57 -13.42 24.71
N SER A 132 18.84 -14.49 23.92
CA SER A 132 19.39 -14.37 22.58
C SER A 132 18.45 -13.60 21.66
N THR A 133 17.17 -13.97 21.64
CA THR A 133 16.10 -13.30 20.87
C THR A 133 15.96 -11.84 21.28
N PHE A 134 15.91 -11.54 22.58
CA PHE A 134 15.82 -10.18 23.09
C PHE A 134 16.97 -9.31 22.58
N ARG A 135 18.22 -9.80 22.65
CA ARG A 135 19.39 -9.05 22.18
C ARG A 135 19.34 -8.79 20.68
N GLN A 136 18.95 -9.80 19.92
CA GLN A 136 18.80 -9.69 18.48
C GLN A 136 17.73 -8.68 18.10
N GLU A 137 16.49 -8.82 18.63
CA GLU A 137 15.37 -7.97 18.26
C GLU A 137 15.54 -6.53 18.76
N ARG A 138 16.16 -6.33 19.93
CA ARG A 138 16.56 -5.00 20.38
C ARG A 138 17.53 -4.34 19.39
N GLY A 139 18.44 -5.10 18.79
CA GLY A 139 19.35 -4.62 17.75
C GLY A 139 18.61 -4.30 16.43
N VAL A 140 17.66 -5.14 16.03
CA VAL A 140 16.82 -4.92 14.84
C VAL A 140 16.01 -3.63 14.99
N VAL A 141 15.25 -3.48 16.08
CA VAL A 141 14.43 -2.29 16.35
C VAL A 141 15.31 -1.04 16.47
N TYR A 142 16.48 -1.12 17.10
CA TYR A 142 17.43 0.00 17.15
C TYR A 142 17.82 0.51 15.75
N ASN A 143 18.12 -0.41 14.81
CA ASN A 143 18.48 -0.04 13.44
C ASN A 143 17.28 0.49 12.65
N GLU A 144 16.12 -0.09 12.85
CA GLU A 144 14.86 0.38 12.26
C GLU A 144 14.57 1.82 12.71
N MET A 145 14.60 2.08 14.00
CA MET A 145 14.33 3.42 14.54
C MET A 145 15.36 4.45 14.13
N LYS A 146 16.62 4.07 13.93
CA LYS A 146 17.60 4.97 13.28
C LYS A 146 17.16 5.39 11.89
N GLY A 147 16.60 4.47 11.13
CA GLY A 147 16.04 4.76 9.81
C GLY A 147 14.83 5.69 9.88
N VAL A 148 13.90 5.43 10.82
CA VAL A 148 12.72 6.28 11.05
C VAL A 148 13.13 7.69 11.47
N TYR A 149 14.12 7.82 12.36
CA TYR A 149 14.63 9.13 12.81
C TYR A 149 15.41 9.90 11.74
N ALA A 150 15.83 9.25 10.67
CA ALA A 150 16.41 9.92 9.52
C ALA A 150 15.34 10.61 8.64
N ASP A 151 14.06 10.20 8.75
CA ASP A 151 12.94 10.84 8.04
C ASP A 151 12.46 12.10 8.80
N PRO A 152 12.55 13.29 8.19
CA PRO A 152 12.06 14.52 8.80
C PRO A 152 10.55 14.50 9.08
N ALA A 153 9.75 13.81 8.26
CA ALA A 153 8.31 13.71 8.46
C ALA A 153 7.98 12.91 9.72
N ALA A 154 8.64 11.78 9.94
CA ALA A 154 8.47 10.97 11.15
C ALA A 154 8.88 11.75 12.41
N ARG A 155 9.99 12.50 12.34
CA ARG A 155 10.42 13.39 13.43
C ARG A 155 9.40 14.47 13.76
N LEU A 156 8.82 15.12 12.74
CA LEU A 156 7.76 16.12 12.95
C LEU A 156 6.55 15.54 13.67
N VAL A 157 6.08 14.37 13.24
CA VAL A 157 4.91 13.70 13.85
C VAL A 157 5.19 13.35 15.32
N ARG A 158 6.36 12.80 15.61
CA ARG A 158 6.79 12.51 16.98
C ARG A 158 6.81 13.76 17.86
N GLU A 159 7.47 14.82 17.39
CA GLU A 159 7.60 16.06 18.15
C GLU A 159 6.26 16.77 18.34
N LEU A 160 5.40 16.70 17.32
CA LEU A 160 4.04 17.22 17.41
C LEU A 160 3.25 16.47 18.49
N ARG A 161 3.30 15.13 18.51
CA ARG A 161 2.65 14.32 19.53
C ARG A 161 3.17 14.65 20.94
N ALA A 162 4.49 14.73 21.13
CA ALA A 162 5.08 15.11 22.40
C ALA A 162 4.67 16.53 22.86
N ALA A 163 4.49 17.46 21.93
CA ALA A 163 4.04 18.82 22.24
C ALA A 163 2.54 18.87 22.60
N LEU A 164 1.72 18.03 21.96
CA LEU A 164 0.27 17.97 22.18
C LEU A 164 -0.12 17.18 23.44
N PHE A 165 0.69 16.22 23.86
CA PHE A 165 0.39 15.30 24.97
C PHE A 165 1.47 15.33 26.08
N PRO A 166 1.83 16.49 26.64
CA PRO A 166 2.97 16.62 27.56
C PRO A 166 2.80 15.93 28.92
N ASP A 167 1.56 15.72 29.37
CA ASP A 167 1.24 15.27 30.73
C ASP A 167 0.80 13.81 30.78
N THR A 168 0.77 13.13 29.61
CA THR A 168 0.40 11.72 29.49
C THR A 168 1.54 10.89 28.89
N PHE A 169 1.42 9.56 28.94
CA PHE A 169 2.40 8.65 28.32
C PHE A 169 2.48 8.80 26.79
N TYR A 170 1.49 9.42 26.14
CA TYR A 170 1.52 9.70 24.70
C TYR A 170 2.70 10.62 24.27
N ARG A 171 3.36 11.30 25.20
CA ARG A 171 4.58 12.07 24.92
C ARG A 171 5.77 11.21 24.50
N PHE A 172 5.79 9.94 24.95
CA PHE A 172 6.90 9.02 24.69
C PHE A 172 6.82 8.40 23.30
N ASP A 173 7.96 7.96 22.80
CA ASP A 173 8.04 7.26 21.52
C ASP A 173 7.81 5.76 21.70
N HIS A 174 6.64 5.28 21.25
CA HIS A 174 6.29 3.86 21.33
C HIS A 174 7.20 2.96 20.46
N GLY A 175 7.80 3.51 19.38
CA GLY A 175 8.81 2.81 18.58
C GLY A 175 10.16 2.69 19.29
N GLY A 176 10.44 3.60 20.21
CA GLY A 176 11.67 3.71 20.94
C GLY A 176 12.65 4.75 20.36
N ASP A 177 13.24 5.55 21.26
CA ASP A 177 14.33 6.45 20.88
C ASP A 177 15.64 5.64 20.78
N PRO A 178 16.41 5.72 19.69
CA PRO A 178 17.69 5.02 19.56
C PRO A 178 18.68 5.26 20.73
N ALA A 179 18.58 6.39 21.41
CA ALA A 179 19.38 6.65 22.59
C ALA A 179 18.93 5.82 23.80
N ALA A 180 17.62 5.63 23.97
CA ALA A 180 17.03 4.93 25.13
C ALA A 180 16.87 3.41 24.92
N ILE A 181 16.68 2.95 23.67
CA ILE A 181 16.50 1.50 23.34
C ILE A 181 17.57 0.62 23.99
N ARG A 182 18.82 1.12 24.06
CA ARG A 182 19.95 0.35 24.60
C ARG A 182 19.84 0.09 26.11
N GLU A 183 19.05 0.89 26.82
CA GLU A 183 18.86 0.78 28.29
C GLU A 183 17.81 -0.29 28.64
N LEU A 184 16.99 -0.75 27.68
CA LEU A 184 15.99 -1.76 27.94
C LEU A 184 16.62 -3.09 28.36
N THR A 185 16.09 -3.68 29.43
CA THR A 185 16.49 -5.01 29.93
C THR A 185 15.45 -6.06 29.61
N LEU A 186 15.87 -7.33 29.49
CA LEU A 186 14.96 -8.47 29.31
C LEU A 186 13.93 -8.57 30.45
N GLU A 187 14.37 -8.29 31.66
CA GLU A 187 13.47 -8.33 32.83
C GLU A 187 12.37 -7.27 32.76
N ALA A 188 12.68 -6.06 32.32
CA ALA A 188 11.68 -5.01 32.09
C ALA A 188 10.68 -5.44 31.01
N MET A 189 11.16 -6.03 29.91
CA MET A 189 10.29 -6.55 28.85
C MET A 189 9.38 -7.69 29.33
N ARG A 190 9.91 -8.63 30.12
CA ARG A 190 9.12 -9.71 30.73
C ARG A 190 8.04 -9.17 31.70
N ARG A 191 8.37 -8.17 32.51
CA ARG A 191 7.40 -7.50 33.38
C ARG A 191 6.28 -6.83 32.56
N PHE A 192 6.64 -6.14 31.47
CA PHE A 192 5.67 -5.51 30.57
C PHE A 192 4.74 -6.54 29.94
N HIS A 193 5.26 -7.67 29.45
CA HIS A 193 4.44 -8.79 28.95
C HIS A 193 3.49 -9.31 30.05
N ALA A 194 4.00 -9.63 31.23
CA ALA A 194 3.20 -10.14 32.35
C ALA A 194 2.13 -9.14 32.80
N GLN A 195 2.36 -7.84 32.64
CA GLN A 195 1.42 -6.79 33.02
C GLN A 195 0.25 -6.67 32.02
N TYR A 196 0.53 -6.67 30.73
CA TYR A 196 -0.47 -6.30 29.71
C TYR A 196 -1.01 -7.46 28.89
N TYR A 197 -0.26 -8.57 28.73
CA TYR A 197 -0.64 -9.66 27.84
C TYR A 197 -1.45 -10.75 28.56
N HIS A 198 -2.68 -10.40 28.86
CA HIS A 198 -3.65 -11.27 29.52
C HIS A 198 -4.99 -11.20 28.78
N PRO A 199 -5.77 -12.32 28.68
CA PRO A 199 -7.05 -12.35 27.99
C PRO A 199 -8.03 -11.26 28.44
N ALA A 200 -8.13 -10.98 29.75
CA ALA A 200 -8.99 -9.92 30.28
C ALA A 200 -8.66 -8.51 29.73
N ASN A 201 -7.44 -8.32 29.23
CA ASN A 201 -6.95 -7.05 28.66
C ASN A 201 -6.97 -7.04 27.13
N ALA A 202 -7.53 -8.08 26.51
CA ALA A 202 -7.52 -8.29 25.06
C ALA A 202 -8.89 -8.05 24.42
N LEU A 203 -8.89 -7.49 23.22
CA LEU A 203 -9.99 -7.59 22.26
C LEU A 203 -9.54 -8.51 21.12
N VAL A 204 -10.27 -9.57 20.87
CA VAL A 204 -10.13 -10.42 19.69
C VAL A 204 -11.16 -9.98 18.66
N PHE A 205 -10.69 -9.48 17.54
CA PHE A 205 -11.51 -9.15 16.37
C PHE A 205 -11.48 -10.31 15.40
N LEU A 206 -12.65 -10.70 14.89
CA LEU A 206 -12.83 -11.75 13.88
C LEU A 206 -13.68 -11.19 12.74
N SER A 207 -13.35 -11.47 11.50
CA SER A 207 -14.19 -11.07 10.37
C SER A 207 -14.07 -12.02 9.18
N GLY A 208 -15.10 -11.99 8.33
CA GLY A 208 -15.21 -12.75 7.09
C GLY A 208 -16.30 -13.81 7.13
N ASP A 209 -16.23 -14.72 6.19
CA ASP A 209 -17.03 -15.93 6.07
C ASP A 209 -16.59 -16.96 7.12
N LEU A 210 -16.93 -16.69 8.39
CA LEU A 210 -16.55 -17.47 9.55
C LEU A 210 -17.78 -18.09 10.24
N ASP A 211 -17.66 -19.36 10.64
CA ASP A 211 -18.53 -19.91 11.67
C ASP A 211 -18.11 -19.36 13.05
N VAL A 212 -18.91 -18.41 13.55
CA VAL A 212 -18.62 -17.75 14.84
C VAL A 212 -18.62 -18.73 15.99
N ALA A 213 -19.49 -19.75 15.98
CA ALA A 213 -19.55 -20.74 17.04
C ALA A 213 -18.28 -21.61 17.09
N GLU A 214 -17.77 -21.99 15.93
CA GLU A 214 -16.49 -22.70 15.79
C GLU A 214 -15.33 -21.83 16.31
N ALA A 215 -15.28 -20.57 15.90
CA ALA A 215 -14.20 -19.66 16.31
C ALA A 215 -14.22 -19.40 17.84
N LEU A 216 -15.40 -19.27 18.44
CA LEU A 216 -15.54 -19.15 19.89
C LEU A 216 -15.13 -20.45 20.61
N ALA A 217 -15.49 -21.61 20.09
CA ALA A 217 -15.05 -22.90 20.65
C ALA A 217 -13.52 -23.09 20.55
N PHE A 218 -12.93 -22.66 19.45
CA PHE A 218 -11.48 -22.61 19.28
C PHE A 218 -10.82 -21.72 20.34
N LEU A 219 -11.33 -20.51 20.56
CA LEU A 219 -10.82 -19.59 21.58
C LEU A 219 -10.97 -20.14 22.99
N ASP A 220 -12.12 -20.72 23.35
CA ASP A 220 -12.37 -21.30 24.67
C ASP A 220 -11.30 -22.33 25.06
N GLN A 221 -10.98 -23.25 24.13
CA GLN A 221 -9.92 -24.23 24.33
C GLN A 221 -8.55 -23.61 24.63
N ARG A 222 -8.22 -22.47 24.00
CA ARG A 222 -6.94 -21.78 24.18
C ARG A 222 -6.91 -20.93 25.44
N LEU A 223 -8.08 -20.44 25.87
CA LEU A 223 -8.23 -19.64 27.08
C LEU A 223 -8.30 -20.47 28.37
N ALA A 224 -8.46 -21.79 28.28
CA ALA A 224 -8.68 -22.69 29.42
C ALA A 224 -7.58 -22.63 30.51
N GLY A 225 -6.38 -22.12 30.20
CA GLY A 225 -5.30 -22.01 31.20
C GLY A 225 -5.26 -20.67 31.96
N PHE A 226 -6.16 -19.73 31.67
CA PHE A 226 -6.18 -18.40 32.27
C PHE A 226 -7.32 -18.26 33.30
N GLY A 227 -6.99 -17.62 34.43
CA GLY A 227 -7.97 -17.22 35.43
C GLY A 227 -8.51 -15.81 35.19
N PRO A 228 -9.45 -15.37 36.02
CA PRO A 228 -9.97 -13.99 35.94
C PRO A 228 -8.92 -12.98 36.37
N ARG A 229 -8.92 -11.81 35.69
CA ARG A 229 -8.07 -10.67 36.00
C ARG A 229 -8.80 -9.37 35.65
N SER A 230 -8.49 -8.27 36.33
CA SER A 230 -8.97 -6.95 35.94
C SER A 230 -8.22 -6.49 34.67
N PRO A 231 -8.91 -5.93 33.68
CA PRO A 231 -8.24 -5.33 32.54
C PRO A 231 -7.41 -4.12 32.96
N ALA A 232 -6.49 -3.67 32.10
CA ALA A 232 -5.76 -2.42 32.29
C ALA A 232 -6.76 -1.25 32.34
N GLU A 233 -6.38 -0.20 33.09
CA GLU A 233 -7.17 1.02 33.19
C GLU A 233 -7.29 1.69 31.82
N ARG A 234 -8.29 2.57 31.68
CA ARG A 234 -8.42 3.38 30.47
C ARG A 234 -7.31 4.43 30.41
N PRO A 235 -6.77 4.69 29.20
CA PRO A 235 -5.78 5.75 29.07
C PRO A 235 -6.30 7.10 29.58
N PRO A 236 -5.49 7.87 30.28
CA PRO A 236 -5.89 9.20 30.72
C PRO A 236 -6.02 10.15 29.53
N LEU A 237 -6.99 11.06 29.60
CA LEU A 237 -7.11 12.15 28.67
C LEU A 237 -6.04 13.20 28.98
N GLN A 238 -5.41 13.73 27.96
CA GLN A 238 -4.56 14.92 28.09
C GLN A 238 -5.46 16.12 28.41
N PRO A 239 -5.24 16.83 29.52
CA PRO A 239 -5.96 18.06 29.81
C PRO A 239 -5.75 19.13 28.72
N PRO A 240 -6.71 20.01 28.48
CA PRO A 240 -6.56 21.10 27.52
C PRO A 240 -5.31 21.93 27.80
N VAL A 241 -4.55 22.22 26.78
CA VAL A 241 -3.38 23.10 26.89
C VAL A 241 -3.85 24.55 26.91
N PRO A 242 -3.47 25.38 27.89
CA PRO A 242 -4.03 26.73 28.03
C PRO A 242 -3.62 27.70 26.92
N GLN A 243 -2.57 27.41 26.16
CA GLN A 243 -2.10 28.24 25.06
C GLN A 243 -1.47 27.37 23.96
N PRO A 244 -1.57 27.78 22.67
CA PRO A 244 -0.88 27.12 21.57
C PRO A 244 0.63 27.05 21.82
N ARG A 245 1.21 25.89 21.62
CA ARG A 245 2.65 25.66 21.80
C ARG A 245 3.37 25.73 20.46
N ARG A 246 4.54 26.39 20.43
CA ARG A 246 5.46 26.36 19.31
C ARG A 246 6.79 25.77 19.75
N ARG A 247 7.26 24.76 19.03
CA ARG A 247 8.54 24.10 19.31
C ARG A 247 9.40 24.16 18.05
N ALA A 248 10.63 24.66 18.16
CA ALA A 248 11.62 24.66 17.09
C ALA A 248 12.73 23.68 17.41
N MET A 249 13.13 22.89 16.43
CA MET A 249 14.21 21.91 16.56
C MET A 249 15.18 22.01 15.39
N ALA A 250 16.42 21.57 15.55
CA ALA A 250 17.39 21.51 14.47
C ALA A 250 17.06 20.39 13.47
N GLY A 251 17.16 20.69 12.18
CA GLY A 251 16.93 19.78 11.06
C GLY A 251 17.87 20.09 9.89
N LEU A 252 17.85 19.24 8.84
CA LEU A 252 18.66 19.44 7.63
C LEU A 252 17.96 20.35 6.60
N SER A 253 16.64 20.49 6.64
CA SER A 253 15.80 21.30 5.77
C SER A 253 14.67 21.93 6.58
N GLY A 254 13.97 22.94 6.02
CA GLY A 254 12.81 23.55 6.64
C GLY A 254 11.60 22.63 6.59
N HIS A 255 10.98 22.39 7.74
CA HIS A 255 9.74 21.61 7.83
C HIS A 255 8.85 22.22 8.90
N VAL A 256 7.55 22.21 8.70
CA VAL A 256 6.57 22.71 9.67
C VAL A 256 5.35 21.81 9.70
N MET A 257 4.80 21.59 10.89
CA MET A 257 3.55 20.87 11.09
C MET A 257 2.75 21.48 12.23
N ARG A 258 1.47 21.71 12.00
CA ARG A 258 0.49 22.15 13.00
C ARG A 258 -0.53 21.04 13.24
N GLY A 259 -0.89 20.83 14.50
CA GLY A 259 -1.89 19.84 14.88
C GLY A 259 -2.84 20.34 15.95
N TRP A 260 -4.05 19.81 15.94
CA TRP A 260 -5.14 20.05 16.87
C TRP A 260 -5.58 18.73 17.50
N VAL A 261 -5.70 18.71 18.82
CA VAL A 261 -6.26 17.57 19.54
C VAL A 261 -7.77 17.71 19.56
N LEU A 262 -8.46 16.67 19.07
CA LEU A 262 -9.91 16.56 19.07
C LEU A 262 -10.37 15.70 20.26
N PRO A 263 -11.62 15.91 20.76
CA PRO A 263 -12.17 15.01 21.78
C PRO A 263 -12.30 13.59 21.25
N PRO A 264 -12.21 12.54 22.10
CA PRO A 264 -12.61 11.20 21.70
C PRO A 264 -14.07 11.22 21.23
N PRO A 265 -14.39 10.64 20.05
CA PRO A 265 -15.79 10.64 19.60
C PRO A 265 -16.64 9.76 20.50
N GLY A 266 -17.75 10.30 21.00
CA GLY A 266 -18.69 9.60 21.89
C GLY A 266 -19.65 8.68 21.14
N ASP A 267 -19.87 8.92 19.85
CA ASP A 267 -20.73 8.12 18.98
C ASP A 267 -20.22 8.08 17.52
N ALA A 268 -20.91 7.32 16.69
CA ALA A 268 -20.56 7.18 15.27
C ALA A 268 -20.73 8.48 14.47
N VAL A 269 -21.66 9.37 14.86
CA VAL A 269 -21.89 10.66 14.18
C VAL A 269 -20.71 11.57 14.43
N GLU A 270 -20.23 11.67 15.67
CA GLU A 270 -19.04 12.47 16.03
C GLU A 270 -17.77 11.93 15.36
N ALA A 271 -17.63 10.60 15.27
CA ALA A 271 -16.51 10.00 14.57
C ALA A 271 -16.51 10.36 13.07
N LEU A 272 -17.67 10.32 12.41
CA LEU A 272 -17.83 10.73 11.02
C LEU A 272 -17.69 12.24 10.84
N GLU A 273 -18.09 13.05 11.81
CA GLU A 273 -17.86 14.50 11.79
C GLU A 273 -16.37 14.82 11.75
N GLN A 274 -15.56 14.16 12.57
CA GLN A 274 -14.10 14.32 12.55
C GLN A 274 -13.49 13.87 11.23
N ASP A 275 -13.97 12.74 10.66
CA ASP A 275 -13.56 12.27 9.34
C ASP A 275 -13.95 13.28 8.25
N PHE A 276 -15.16 13.85 8.32
CA PHE A 276 -15.65 14.89 7.42
C PHE A 276 -14.82 16.18 7.52
N LEU A 277 -14.48 16.63 8.73
CA LEU A 277 -13.63 17.80 8.92
C LEU A 277 -12.23 17.58 8.33
N SER A 278 -11.66 16.41 8.53
CA SER A 278 -10.39 16.06 7.89
C SER A 278 -10.47 16.10 6.37
N GLU A 279 -11.54 15.55 5.80
CA GLU A 279 -11.78 15.60 4.36
C GLU A 279 -11.96 17.05 3.88
N LEU A 280 -12.84 17.83 4.50
CA LEU A 280 -13.13 19.23 4.15
C LEU A 280 -11.90 20.12 4.19
N LEU A 281 -11.09 19.97 5.22
CA LEU A 281 -9.93 20.83 5.43
C LEU A 281 -8.76 20.45 4.53
N SER A 282 -8.55 19.14 4.29
CA SER A 282 -7.31 18.70 3.68
C SER A 282 -7.37 17.38 2.89
N GLY A 283 -8.55 16.81 2.65
CA GLY A 283 -8.69 15.47 2.06
C GLY A 283 -8.38 15.37 0.55
N TRP A 284 -8.28 16.48 -0.17
CA TRP A 284 -7.92 16.51 -1.60
C TRP A 284 -7.22 17.83 -1.95
N GLU A 285 -6.60 17.86 -3.12
CA GLU A 285 -5.75 18.99 -3.58
C GLU A 285 -6.47 20.36 -3.54
N ALA A 286 -7.77 20.41 -3.85
CA ALA A 286 -8.57 21.62 -3.81
C ALA A 286 -9.31 21.83 -2.47
N ALA A 287 -9.04 20.99 -1.44
CA ALA A 287 -9.56 21.17 -0.09
C ALA A 287 -9.07 22.50 0.52
N LEU A 288 -9.78 22.98 1.51
CA LEU A 288 -9.62 24.35 2.04
C LEU A 288 -8.16 24.73 2.32
N LEU A 289 -7.45 23.96 3.12
CA LEU A 289 -6.09 24.27 3.55
C LEU A 289 -5.04 23.94 2.46
N GLN A 290 -5.19 22.83 1.73
CA GLN A 290 -4.27 22.51 0.65
C GLN A 290 -4.31 23.55 -0.48
N ASN A 291 -5.52 24.02 -0.84
CA ASN A 291 -5.72 25.07 -1.83
C ASN A 291 -5.12 26.43 -1.38
N ALA A 292 -5.25 26.76 -0.09
CA ALA A 292 -4.65 27.97 0.48
C ALA A 292 -3.11 27.95 0.42
N ILE A 293 -2.50 26.83 0.81
CA ILE A 293 -1.04 26.61 0.72
C ILE A 293 -0.56 26.82 -0.72
N ARG A 294 -1.23 26.19 -1.69
CA ARG A 294 -0.90 26.31 -3.10
C ARG A 294 -1.04 27.76 -3.61
N LYS A 295 -2.15 28.45 -3.29
CA LYS A 295 -2.39 29.85 -3.69
C LYS A 295 -1.39 30.83 -3.08
N ALA A 296 -0.92 30.54 -1.87
CA ALA A 296 0.11 31.34 -1.21
C ALA A 296 1.52 31.09 -1.77
N GLY A 297 1.69 30.14 -2.71
CA GLY A 297 2.98 29.77 -3.29
C GLY A 297 3.94 29.15 -2.27
N LEU A 298 3.41 28.51 -1.22
CA LEU A 298 4.26 27.81 -0.25
C LEU A 298 4.76 26.49 -0.87
N SER A 299 6.07 26.36 -0.97
CA SER A 299 6.73 25.17 -1.52
C SER A 299 6.83 24.05 -0.49
N GLY A 300 7.01 22.83 -0.96
CA GLY A 300 7.17 21.64 -0.13
C GLY A 300 6.02 20.65 -0.30
N ARG A 301 6.24 19.42 0.16
CA ARG A 301 5.23 18.37 0.13
C ARG A 301 4.23 18.56 1.26
N VAL A 302 2.96 18.75 0.94
CA VAL A 302 1.89 18.80 1.95
C VAL A 302 1.73 17.44 2.61
N MET A 303 1.70 17.42 3.94
CA MET A 303 1.39 16.26 4.77
C MET A 303 0.20 16.59 5.66
N THR A 304 -0.81 15.74 5.64
CA THR A 304 -2.08 16.01 6.33
C THR A 304 -2.76 14.71 6.73
N GLY A 305 -3.61 14.76 7.74
CA GLY A 305 -4.46 13.64 8.12
C GLY A 305 -5.04 13.76 9.53
N LEU A 306 -6.01 12.89 9.78
CA LEU A 306 -6.59 12.65 11.09
C LEU A 306 -5.99 11.36 11.65
N SER A 307 -5.10 11.48 12.65
CA SER A 307 -4.53 10.32 13.35
C SER A 307 -5.43 9.89 14.51
N ARG A 308 -5.67 8.57 14.61
CA ARG A 308 -6.39 7.92 15.71
C ARG A 308 -5.48 6.96 16.50
N GLU A 309 -4.18 7.22 16.47
CA GLU A 309 -3.20 6.44 17.24
C GLU A 309 -3.33 6.67 18.74
N THR A 310 -3.72 7.88 19.14
CA THR A 310 -3.99 8.27 20.53
C THR A 310 -5.50 8.23 20.82
N LEU A 311 -5.87 8.18 22.11
CA LEU A 311 -7.28 8.16 22.51
C LEU A 311 -8.03 9.42 22.05
N GLN A 312 -7.37 10.57 22.14
CA GLN A 312 -7.83 11.84 21.58
C GLN A 312 -7.26 11.99 20.18
N PRO A 313 -8.07 11.97 19.10
CA PRO A 313 -7.57 12.09 17.75
C PRO A 313 -6.82 13.40 17.49
N VAL A 314 -5.85 13.35 16.58
CA VAL A 314 -5.07 14.53 16.18
C VAL A 314 -5.30 14.82 14.69
N LEU A 315 -5.87 15.97 14.40
CA LEU A 315 -5.90 16.51 13.04
C LEU A 315 -4.62 17.32 12.80
N SER A 316 -3.94 17.10 11.69
CA SER A 316 -2.67 17.80 11.41
C SER A 316 -2.53 18.20 9.95
N ILE A 317 -1.75 19.27 9.71
CA ILE A 317 -1.30 19.71 8.40
C ILE A 317 0.13 20.25 8.50
N GLY A 318 0.96 19.94 7.50
CA GLY A 318 2.35 20.38 7.48
C GLY A 318 2.95 20.47 6.09
N LEU A 319 4.15 21.03 6.02
CA LEU A 319 4.99 21.13 4.82
C LEU A 319 6.36 20.51 5.08
N ILE A 320 6.74 19.62 4.19
CA ILE A 320 8.02 18.90 4.23
C ILE A 320 8.92 19.41 3.11
N GLY A 321 10.12 19.88 3.46
CA GLY A 321 11.09 20.41 2.48
C GLY A 321 10.74 21.81 1.99
N THR A 322 10.19 22.66 2.87
CA THR A 322 9.89 24.06 2.58
C THR A 322 11.09 24.97 2.87
N GLU A 323 11.08 26.17 2.28
CA GLU A 323 12.07 27.19 2.59
C GLU A 323 11.85 27.78 4.01
N PRO A 324 12.90 28.08 4.77
CA PRO A 324 12.78 28.64 6.13
C PRO A 324 11.91 29.90 6.22
N LYS A 325 11.98 30.77 5.20
CA LYS A 325 11.15 31.99 5.13
C LYS A 325 9.67 31.70 5.00
N GLN A 326 9.29 30.59 4.41
CA GLN A 326 7.90 30.19 4.20
C GLN A 326 7.26 29.61 5.47
N VAL A 327 8.08 29.06 6.37
CA VAL A 327 7.61 28.55 7.67
C VAL A 327 6.91 29.63 8.51
N VAL A 328 7.36 30.88 8.44
CA VAL A 328 6.73 31.99 9.17
C VAL A 328 5.33 32.30 8.61
N ARG A 329 5.17 32.21 7.29
CA ARG A 329 3.89 32.49 6.61
C ARG A 329 2.87 31.33 6.73
N PHE A 330 3.32 30.13 7.09
CA PHE A 330 2.48 28.96 7.14
C PHE A 330 1.27 29.14 8.09
N ASP A 331 1.50 29.54 9.32
CA ASP A 331 0.43 29.75 10.30
C ASP A 331 -0.57 30.83 9.82
N GLU A 332 -0.09 31.94 9.25
CA GLU A 332 -0.93 33.02 8.72
C GLU A 332 -1.84 32.53 7.56
N VAL A 333 -1.28 31.69 6.65
CA VAL A 333 -2.03 31.12 5.54
C VAL A 333 -3.11 30.16 6.04
N ILE A 334 -2.77 29.31 7.02
CA ILE A 334 -3.73 28.37 7.62
C ILE A 334 -4.85 29.12 8.34
N ASP A 335 -4.54 30.10 9.19
CA ASP A 335 -5.54 30.86 9.94
C ASP A 335 -6.43 31.70 9.01
N GLY A 336 -5.85 32.30 7.96
CA GLY A 336 -6.60 33.01 6.93
C GLY A 336 -7.60 32.12 6.20
N ALA A 337 -7.16 30.91 5.81
CA ALA A 337 -8.02 29.97 5.11
C ALA A 337 -9.19 29.46 5.99
N LEU A 338 -8.95 29.23 7.27
CA LEU A 338 -9.98 28.74 8.20
C LEU A 338 -11.11 29.75 8.40
N SER A 339 -10.89 31.03 8.10
CA SER A 339 -11.93 32.08 8.14
C SER A 339 -12.83 32.10 6.90
N GLU A 340 -12.42 31.44 5.78
CA GLU A 340 -13.08 31.54 4.47
C GLU A 340 -13.75 30.22 4.01
N LEU A 341 -14.67 29.68 4.81
CA LEU A 341 -15.37 28.46 4.42
C LEU A 341 -16.33 28.70 3.22
N LYS A 342 -16.13 27.91 2.14
CA LYS A 342 -16.98 27.97 0.95
C LYS A 342 -18.00 26.81 0.93
N PRO A 343 -19.31 27.09 0.71
CA PRO A 343 -20.34 26.04 0.72
C PRO A 343 -20.10 24.88 -0.26
N ASN A 344 -19.54 25.18 -1.44
CA ASN A 344 -19.30 24.15 -2.47
C ASN A 344 -18.26 23.07 -2.08
N LEU A 345 -17.44 23.33 -1.08
CA LEU A 345 -16.49 22.33 -0.55
C LEU A 345 -17.18 21.30 0.34
N VAL A 346 -18.30 21.69 0.96
CA VAL A 346 -19.06 20.85 1.89
C VAL A 346 -19.64 19.62 1.18
N ASP A 347 -20.34 19.83 0.07
CA ASP A 347 -20.94 18.74 -0.72
C ASP A 347 -19.87 17.77 -1.26
N THR A 348 -18.72 18.33 -1.66
CA THR A 348 -17.59 17.54 -2.14
C THR A 348 -16.99 16.68 -1.01
N ALA A 349 -16.79 17.26 0.17
CA ALA A 349 -16.27 16.54 1.33
C ALA A 349 -17.20 15.41 1.78
N LEU A 350 -18.52 15.66 1.83
CA LEU A 350 -19.53 14.63 2.13
C LEU A 350 -19.52 13.50 1.12
N HIS A 351 -19.48 13.83 -0.18
CA HIS A 351 -19.45 12.83 -1.23
C HIS A 351 -18.18 11.95 -1.17
N ARG A 352 -17.03 12.56 -0.93
CA ARG A 352 -15.76 11.84 -0.80
C ARG A 352 -15.73 10.97 0.45
N LEU A 353 -16.28 11.46 1.56
CA LEU A 353 -16.42 10.67 2.78
C LEU A 353 -17.32 9.46 2.55
N GLU A 354 -18.50 9.64 1.94
CA GLU A 354 -19.41 8.54 1.61
C GLU A 354 -18.73 7.51 0.70
N PHE A 355 -18.09 7.96 -0.38
CA PHE A 355 -17.37 7.08 -1.29
C PHE A 355 -16.31 6.24 -0.56
N ARG A 356 -15.48 6.86 0.29
CA ARG A 356 -14.43 6.18 1.05
C ARG A 356 -15.02 5.13 2.03
N LEU A 357 -16.15 5.44 2.66
CA LEU A 357 -16.83 4.51 3.57
C LEU A 357 -17.40 3.29 2.84
N ARG A 358 -17.91 3.49 1.62
CA ARG A 358 -18.44 2.41 0.78
C ARG A 358 -17.36 1.60 0.11
N GLU A 359 -16.31 2.25 -0.41
CA GLU A 359 -15.17 1.56 -1.06
C GLU A 359 -14.41 0.69 -0.07
N ASN A 360 -14.33 1.13 1.20
CA ASN A 360 -13.64 0.43 2.29
C ASN A 360 -12.24 -0.04 1.88
N ASP A 361 -11.50 0.82 1.16
CA ASP A 361 -10.12 0.55 0.78
C ASP A 361 -9.22 0.66 2.01
N GLY A 362 -8.73 -0.46 2.49
CA GLY A 362 -7.80 -0.54 3.62
C GLY A 362 -6.37 -0.09 3.30
N GLY A 363 -6.09 0.27 2.04
CA GLY A 363 -4.75 0.58 1.58
C GLY A 363 -3.84 -0.65 1.62
N ARG A 364 -2.95 -0.71 2.60
CA ARG A 364 -2.07 -1.88 2.81
C ARG A 364 -2.70 -2.99 3.64
N LEU A 365 -3.81 -2.69 4.32
CA LEU A 365 -4.54 -3.66 5.15
C LEU A 365 -5.68 -4.28 4.33
N PRO A 366 -6.03 -5.54 4.58
CA PRO A 366 -7.33 -6.06 4.17
C PRO A 366 -8.45 -5.15 4.67
N PRO A 367 -9.52 -4.92 3.89
CA PRO A 367 -10.62 -4.02 4.25
C PRO A 367 -11.20 -4.29 5.65
N GLU A 368 -11.33 -5.54 6.01
CA GLU A 368 -11.86 -5.98 7.29
C GLU A 368 -10.95 -5.63 8.48
N LEU A 369 -9.62 -5.73 8.30
CA LEU A 369 -8.66 -5.27 9.31
C LEU A 369 -8.64 -3.75 9.44
N ALA A 370 -8.94 -3.02 8.39
CA ALA A 370 -9.14 -1.57 8.47
C ALA A 370 -10.38 -1.22 9.32
N LEU A 371 -11.46 -2.01 9.24
CA LEU A 371 -12.64 -1.86 10.13
C LEU A 371 -12.30 -2.16 11.58
N MET A 372 -11.42 -3.12 11.85
CA MET A 372 -10.91 -3.35 13.22
C MET A 372 -10.35 -2.07 13.82
N HIS A 373 -9.54 -1.31 13.07
CA HIS A 373 -8.99 -0.04 13.56
C HIS A 373 -10.05 1.00 13.91
N ARG A 374 -11.22 0.97 13.26
CA ARG A 374 -12.35 1.87 13.62
C ARG A 374 -12.94 1.56 14.98
N VAL A 375 -12.99 0.28 15.37
CA VAL A 375 -13.57 -0.14 16.67
C VAL A 375 -12.59 -0.05 17.82
N LEU A 376 -11.28 -0.09 17.59
CA LEU A 376 -10.27 -0.08 18.64
C LEU A 376 -10.21 1.24 19.44
N GLY A 377 -10.45 2.38 18.82
CA GLY A 377 -10.52 3.67 19.51
C GLY A 377 -11.65 3.73 20.53
N PRO A 378 -12.91 3.52 20.11
CA PRO A 378 -14.07 3.42 20.99
C PRO A 378 -13.93 2.35 22.08
N TRP A 379 -13.41 1.16 21.74
CA TRP A 379 -13.14 0.11 22.72
C TRP A 379 -12.19 0.57 23.83
N ARG A 380 -11.11 1.28 23.49
CA ARG A 380 -10.16 1.83 24.47
C ARG A 380 -10.81 2.89 25.36
N ALA A 381 -11.68 3.71 24.77
CA ALA A 381 -12.46 4.70 25.49
C ALA A 381 -13.57 4.09 26.37
N GLY A 382 -13.86 2.80 26.18
CA GLY A 382 -14.90 2.06 26.90
C GLY A 382 -16.31 2.36 26.40
N PHE A 383 -16.42 2.81 25.14
CA PHE A 383 -17.69 2.92 24.43
C PHE A 383 -18.07 1.59 23.79
N ASP A 384 -19.35 1.46 23.43
CA ASP A 384 -19.81 0.34 22.62
C ASP A 384 -19.24 0.45 21.19
N SER A 385 -18.22 -0.33 20.93
CA SER A 385 -17.44 -0.23 19.69
C SER A 385 -18.19 -0.70 18.44
N ILE A 386 -19.21 -1.55 18.57
CA ILE A 386 -20.03 -2.07 17.46
C ILE A 386 -20.72 -0.93 16.69
N GLU A 387 -21.22 0.10 17.38
CA GLU A 387 -21.91 1.24 16.75
C GLU A 387 -21.04 2.01 15.77
N PHE A 388 -19.72 1.97 15.92
CA PHE A 388 -18.80 2.67 15.04
C PHE A 388 -18.56 1.95 13.70
N LEU A 389 -19.15 0.77 13.51
CA LEU A 389 -19.13 0.04 12.23
C LEU A 389 -20.25 0.52 11.28
N ILE A 390 -21.36 1.05 11.78
CA ILE A 390 -22.41 1.64 10.96
C ILE A 390 -22.01 3.01 10.42
N PHE A 391 -22.49 3.36 9.22
CA PHE A 391 -22.21 4.68 8.66
C PHE A 391 -23.39 5.34 7.91
N ASP A 392 -24.32 4.59 7.33
CA ASP A 392 -25.40 5.19 6.50
C ASP A 392 -26.32 6.13 7.32
N GLN A 393 -26.77 5.69 8.46
CA GLN A 393 -27.64 6.49 9.33
C GLN A 393 -26.85 7.64 10.01
N PRO A 394 -25.65 7.42 10.60
CA PRO A 394 -24.81 8.51 11.10
C PRO A 394 -24.44 9.54 10.02
N LEU A 395 -24.14 9.12 8.80
CA LEU A 395 -23.82 10.04 7.69
C LEU A 395 -25.03 10.91 7.30
N ARG A 396 -26.23 10.33 7.25
CA ARG A 396 -27.46 11.08 7.02
C ARG A 396 -27.70 12.13 8.12
N THR A 397 -27.52 11.74 9.37
CA THR A 397 -27.64 12.64 10.52
C THR A 397 -26.64 13.79 10.44
N LEU A 398 -25.36 13.47 10.13
CA LEU A 398 -24.31 14.45 9.94
C LEU A 398 -24.64 15.42 8.78
N SER A 399 -25.08 14.90 7.64
CA SER A 399 -25.46 15.70 6.47
C SER A 399 -26.58 16.70 6.80
N GLN A 400 -27.60 16.26 7.56
CA GLN A 400 -28.68 17.14 8.01
C GLN A 400 -28.18 18.27 8.94
N ARG A 401 -27.28 17.94 9.91
CA ARG A 401 -26.68 18.93 10.81
C ARG A 401 -25.87 19.98 10.04
N ILE A 402 -25.07 19.54 9.08
CA ILE A 402 -24.18 20.41 8.28
C ILE A 402 -24.96 21.35 7.36
N THR A 403 -26.14 20.95 6.88
CA THR A 403 -26.98 21.78 5.98
C THR A 403 -27.32 23.14 6.62
N SER A 404 -27.32 23.29 7.92
CA SER A 404 -27.58 24.53 8.62
C SER A 404 -26.42 25.56 8.54
N GLY A 405 -25.32 25.27 7.90
CA GLY A 405 -24.16 26.17 7.74
C GLY A 405 -23.60 26.83 9.02
N GLU A 406 -24.47 27.14 9.97
CA GLU A 406 -24.14 27.69 11.29
C GLU A 406 -23.50 26.62 12.17
N TYR A 407 -24.06 25.40 12.17
CA TYR A 407 -23.48 24.25 12.88
C TYR A 407 -22.03 24.01 12.46
N LEU A 408 -21.77 23.94 11.18
CA LEU A 408 -20.42 23.66 10.67
C LEU A 408 -19.43 24.78 11.04
N ARG A 409 -19.83 26.05 10.96
CA ARG A 409 -18.99 27.18 11.39
C ARG A 409 -18.66 27.10 12.88
N ASP A 410 -19.64 26.75 13.71
CA ASP A 410 -19.44 26.59 15.14
C ASP A 410 -18.50 25.43 15.46
N ARG A 411 -18.65 24.30 14.77
CA ARG A 411 -17.75 23.14 14.95
C ARG A 411 -16.32 23.45 14.52
N ILE A 412 -16.09 24.10 13.37
CA ILE A 412 -14.75 24.53 12.95
C ILE A 412 -14.17 25.52 13.96
N ARG A 413 -14.99 26.46 14.47
CA ARG A 413 -14.54 27.39 15.48
C ARG A 413 -14.10 26.67 16.74
N THR A 414 -14.91 25.75 17.25
CA THR A 414 -14.67 25.07 18.54
C THR A 414 -13.53 24.06 18.45
N LEU A 415 -13.49 23.25 17.37
CA LEU A 415 -12.56 22.15 17.23
C LEU A 415 -11.21 22.57 16.62
N ILE A 416 -11.14 23.68 15.91
CA ILE A 416 -9.95 24.09 15.14
C ILE A 416 -9.50 25.50 15.50
N THR A 417 -10.27 26.57 15.11
CA THR A 417 -9.78 27.95 15.21
C THR A 417 -9.66 28.48 16.63
N HIS A 418 -10.59 28.17 17.52
CA HIS A 418 -10.56 28.53 18.93
C HIS A 418 -10.15 27.37 19.85
N ASN A 419 -9.68 26.28 19.28
CA ASN A 419 -9.16 25.17 20.08
C ASN A 419 -7.79 25.53 20.66
N PRO A 420 -7.66 25.72 21.99
CA PRO A 420 -6.36 26.01 22.59
C PRO A 420 -5.43 24.80 22.60
N HIS A 421 -5.98 23.58 22.46
CA HIS A 421 -5.21 22.34 22.46
C HIS A 421 -4.60 22.06 21.07
N GLN A 422 -3.64 22.89 20.70
CA GLN A 422 -2.93 22.83 19.45
C GLN A 422 -1.45 23.12 19.63
N ALA A 423 -0.64 22.68 18.66
CA ALA A 423 0.79 22.96 18.62
C ALA A 423 1.28 23.10 17.20
N THR A 424 2.27 23.98 17.00
CA THR A 424 3.06 24.03 15.75
C THR A 424 4.48 23.62 16.07
N VAL A 425 5.02 22.68 15.29
CA VAL A 425 6.41 22.22 15.38
C VAL A 425 7.14 22.60 14.10
N VAL A 426 8.36 23.09 14.26
CA VAL A 426 9.24 23.53 13.18
C VAL A 426 10.59 22.83 13.30
N LEU A 427 11.08 22.26 12.20
CA LEU A 427 12.46 21.82 12.06
C LEU A 427 13.18 22.81 11.15
N ASP A 428 14.09 23.59 11.74
CA ASP A 428 14.91 24.58 11.01
C ASP A 428 16.17 23.94 10.44
N PRO A 429 16.63 24.36 9.25
CA PRO A 429 17.89 23.90 8.70
C PRO A 429 19.05 24.52 9.48
N ARG A 430 19.55 23.78 10.45
CA ARG A 430 20.80 24.12 11.16
C ARG A 430 21.75 22.94 11.05
N PRO A 431 23.06 23.14 10.94
CA PRO A 431 24.01 22.05 10.96
C PRO A 431 23.82 21.27 12.27
N SER A 432 23.43 20.04 12.16
CA SER A 432 23.38 19.13 13.30
C SER A 432 24.81 18.84 13.72
N SER A 433 25.15 19.11 14.95
CA SER A 433 26.40 18.66 15.60
C SER A 433 26.37 17.18 15.97
N THR A 434 25.42 16.42 15.39
CA THR A 434 25.32 14.98 15.64
C THR A 434 26.53 14.29 15.02
N PRO A 435 27.32 13.53 15.76
CA PRO A 435 28.47 12.80 15.22
C PRO A 435 27.98 11.86 14.11
N LYS A 436 28.65 11.84 12.96
CA LYS A 436 28.49 10.81 11.95
C LYS A 436 28.70 9.48 12.65
N ALA A 437 27.62 8.78 12.94
CA ALA A 437 27.67 7.47 13.57
C ALA A 437 28.49 6.56 12.65
N LYS A 438 29.60 6.04 13.16
CA LYS A 438 30.35 4.99 12.49
C LYS A 438 29.40 3.84 12.21
N LEU A 439 29.39 3.40 10.94
CA LEU A 439 28.67 2.22 10.52
C LEU A 439 29.12 1.00 11.35
N GLN A 440 28.16 0.39 11.98
CA GLN A 440 27.97 -1.03 12.24
C GLN A 440 29.09 -1.85 12.88
N GLU A 441 28.74 -2.42 14.03
CA GLU A 441 29.16 -3.78 14.31
C GLU A 441 28.20 -4.73 13.55
N PRO A 442 28.73 -5.75 12.84
CA PRO A 442 27.90 -6.78 12.24
C PRO A 442 27.11 -7.50 13.34
N LEU A 443 25.81 -7.69 13.15
CA LEU A 443 25.03 -8.58 14.00
C LEU A 443 25.70 -9.96 13.99
N PRO A 444 25.92 -10.60 15.15
CA PRO A 444 26.44 -11.94 15.16
C PRO A 444 25.45 -12.88 14.45
N SER A 445 25.89 -13.49 13.37
CA SER A 445 25.16 -14.55 12.69
C SER A 445 25.22 -15.80 13.56
N ASN A 446 24.27 -15.92 14.48
CA ASN A 446 24.08 -17.21 15.14
C ASN A 446 23.26 -18.08 14.18
N SER A 447 23.95 -18.89 13.38
CA SER A 447 23.42 -20.12 12.82
C SER A 447 23.28 -21.14 13.94
N GLU A 448 22.33 -20.96 14.86
CA GLU A 448 21.82 -22.10 15.60
C GLU A 448 21.09 -22.99 14.58
N ALA A 449 21.51 -24.23 14.46
CA ALA A 449 20.93 -25.23 13.57
C ALA A 449 19.41 -25.17 13.67
N GLU A 450 18.72 -24.99 12.55
CA GLU A 450 17.27 -25.04 12.45
C GLU A 450 16.76 -26.33 13.06
N THR A 451 16.35 -26.29 14.30
CA THR A 451 15.49 -27.35 14.85
C THR A 451 14.22 -27.31 14.01
N SER A 452 13.83 -28.45 13.50
CA SER A 452 12.66 -28.68 12.64
C SER A 452 11.50 -27.81 13.08
N SER A 453 11.10 -26.87 12.22
CA SER A 453 9.99 -25.95 12.51
C SER A 453 8.74 -26.76 12.88
N SER A 454 8.21 -26.53 14.08
CA SER A 454 6.95 -27.13 14.54
C SER A 454 5.70 -26.42 14.01
N VAL A 455 5.88 -25.37 13.20
CA VAL A 455 4.78 -24.56 12.64
C VAL A 455 3.99 -25.38 11.62
N PRO A 456 2.64 -25.41 11.71
CA PRO A 456 1.81 -26.11 10.74
C PRO A 456 1.95 -25.50 9.35
N ILE A 457 2.08 -26.37 8.35
CA ILE A 457 2.17 -26.01 6.93
C ILE A 457 1.02 -26.73 6.23
N LEU A 458 0.33 -26.04 5.33
CA LEU A 458 -0.72 -26.64 4.52
C LEU A 458 -0.19 -27.82 3.69
N SER A 459 -1.03 -28.83 3.48
CA SER A 459 -0.84 -29.84 2.44
C SER A 459 -1.39 -29.33 1.11
N LEU A 460 -0.94 -29.89 -0.02
CA LEU A 460 -1.36 -29.42 -1.35
C LEU A 460 -2.85 -29.67 -1.62
N ASP A 461 -3.43 -30.71 -1.01
CA ASP A 461 -4.86 -31.01 -1.09
C ASP A 461 -5.77 -29.99 -0.36
N GLN A 462 -5.18 -29.19 0.54
CA GLN A 462 -5.88 -28.10 1.23
C GLN A 462 -5.88 -26.77 0.44
N ILE A 463 -5.15 -26.71 -0.68
CA ILE A 463 -5.03 -25.51 -1.52
C ILE A 463 -6.14 -25.54 -2.59
N PRO A 464 -6.76 -24.39 -2.92
CA PRO A 464 -7.72 -24.35 -4.04
C PRO A 464 -7.07 -24.77 -5.35
N HIS A 465 -7.60 -25.82 -5.99
CA HIS A 465 -7.10 -26.31 -7.27
C HIS A 465 -7.61 -25.48 -8.44
N GLU A 466 -8.80 -24.92 -8.32
CA GLU A 466 -9.42 -24.11 -9.37
C GLU A 466 -9.07 -22.62 -9.22
N GLU A 467 -8.89 -21.96 -10.34
CA GLU A 467 -8.71 -20.52 -10.38
C GLU A 467 -10.05 -19.80 -10.20
N ALA A 468 -10.06 -18.72 -9.42
CA ALA A 468 -11.25 -17.90 -9.25
C ALA A 468 -11.57 -17.13 -10.55
N ILE A 469 -12.68 -17.43 -11.17
CA ILE A 469 -13.16 -16.74 -12.39
C ILE A 469 -13.90 -15.48 -11.98
N ILE A 470 -13.48 -14.33 -12.52
CA ILE A 470 -14.19 -13.07 -12.35
C ILE A 470 -15.32 -13.00 -13.38
N PRO A 471 -16.60 -12.82 -12.95
CA PRO A 471 -17.69 -12.70 -13.88
C PRO A 471 -17.46 -11.56 -14.88
N GLN A 472 -17.55 -11.87 -16.16
CA GLN A 472 -17.39 -10.92 -17.27
C GLN A 472 -18.45 -11.16 -18.32
N GLU A 473 -19.18 -10.12 -18.70
CA GLU A 473 -20.10 -10.10 -19.81
C GLU A 473 -19.54 -9.22 -20.93
N ILE A 474 -19.39 -9.78 -22.13
CA ILE A 474 -19.00 -9.01 -23.32
C ILE A 474 -20.30 -8.51 -23.96
N VAL A 475 -20.61 -7.23 -23.73
CA VAL A 475 -21.86 -6.64 -24.24
C VAL A 475 -21.72 -6.23 -25.71
N GLN A 476 -20.51 -5.81 -26.08
CA GLN A 476 -20.16 -5.44 -27.45
C GLN A 476 -18.71 -5.86 -27.71
N GLN A 477 -18.54 -6.78 -28.68
CA GLN A 477 -17.22 -7.29 -29.05
C GLN A 477 -16.52 -6.44 -30.12
N SER A 478 -17.32 -5.70 -30.92
CA SER A 478 -16.82 -4.72 -31.89
C SER A 478 -16.52 -3.38 -31.23
N ASP A 479 -15.79 -2.54 -31.92
CA ASP A 479 -15.41 -1.19 -31.42
C ASP A 479 -16.62 -0.30 -31.07
N PRO A 480 -16.58 0.36 -29.92
CA PRO A 480 -15.71 0.11 -28.81
C PRO A 480 -16.05 -1.21 -28.10
N CYS A 481 -15.05 -1.98 -27.70
CA CYS A 481 -15.28 -3.18 -26.91
C CYS A 481 -15.81 -2.81 -25.52
N ILE A 482 -16.97 -3.36 -25.11
CA ILE A 482 -17.60 -3.05 -23.83
C ILE A 482 -17.68 -4.32 -22.97
N LEU A 483 -16.96 -4.30 -21.85
CA LEU A 483 -16.91 -5.36 -20.85
C LEU A 483 -17.66 -4.92 -19.59
N VAL A 484 -18.50 -5.79 -19.07
CA VAL A 484 -19.21 -5.56 -17.81
C VAL A 484 -18.80 -6.64 -16.81
N HIS A 485 -18.47 -6.21 -15.61
CA HIS A 485 -18.09 -7.09 -14.50
C HIS A 485 -19.13 -6.96 -13.37
N PRO A 486 -20.19 -7.78 -13.39
CA PRO A 486 -21.18 -7.81 -12.32
C PRO A 486 -20.52 -8.35 -11.03
N GLN A 487 -20.40 -7.53 -9.99
CA GLN A 487 -19.82 -7.93 -8.72
C GLN A 487 -20.29 -7.00 -7.58
N PRO A 488 -20.24 -7.44 -6.32
CA PRO A 488 -20.56 -6.57 -5.20
C PRO A 488 -19.61 -5.38 -5.15
N THR A 489 -20.15 -4.16 -5.29
CA THR A 489 -19.36 -2.90 -5.30
C THR A 489 -19.83 -1.91 -4.24
N ASN A 490 -20.77 -2.30 -3.39
CA ASN A 490 -21.36 -1.46 -2.35
C ASN A 490 -21.92 -0.11 -2.88
N GLY A 491 -22.58 -0.17 -4.06
CA GLY A 491 -23.20 1.00 -4.68
C GLY A 491 -22.20 1.93 -5.39
N ILE A 492 -20.97 1.50 -5.63
CA ILE A 492 -19.97 2.20 -6.44
C ILE A 492 -20.02 1.65 -7.87
N CYS A 493 -19.78 2.51 -8.85
CA CYS A 493 -19.43 2.11 -10.20
C CYS A 493 -17.95 2.44 -10.47
N TYR A 494 -17.23 1.48 -11.02
CA TYR A 494 -15.87 1.67 -11.50
C TYR A 494 -15.89 1.61 -13.03
N LEU A 495 -15.50 2.73 -13.65
CA LEU A 495 -15.41 2.88 -15.09
C LEU A 495 -13.94 2.96 -15.50
N GLN A 496 -13.52 2.11 -16.41
CA GLN A 496 -12.14 2.04 -16.90
C GLN A 496 -12.19 2.11 -18.43
N ILE A 497 -11.59 3.15 -19.00
CA ILE A 497 -11.57 3.39 -20.43
C ILE A 497 -10.13 3.30 -20.91
N GLY A 498 -9.86 2.30 -21.75
CA GLY A 498 -8.54 2.03 -22.32
C GLY A 498 -8.45 2.53 -23.75
N PHE A 499 -7.42 3.33 -24.04
CA PHE A 499 -7.05 3.78 -25.37
C PHE A 499 -5.76 3.07 -25.79
N PRO A 500 -5.72 2.42 -26.98
CA PRO A 500 -4.52 1.76 -27.47
C PRO A 500 -3.44 2.79 -27.81
N LEU A 501 -2.18 2.50 -27.47
CA LEU A 501 -1.02 3.33 -27.75
C LEU A 501 -0.12 2.78 -28.88
N ASP A 502 -0.32 1.53 -29.29
CA ASP A 502 0.59 0.83 -30.21
C ASP A 502 0.67 1.46 -31.60
N HIS A 503 -0.30 2.28 -31.97
CA HIS A 503 -0.35 2.99 -33.25
C HIS A 503 0.29 4.39 -33.20
N LEU A 504 0.73 4.84 -32.03
CA LEU A 504 1.31 6.18 -31.91
C LEU A 504 2.74 6.22 -32.42
N PRO A 505 3.15 7.30 -33.10
CA PRO A 505 4.55 7.54 -33.39
C PRO A 505 5.41 7.47 -32.12
N LEU A 506 6.56 6.81 -32.19
CA LEU A 506 7.48 6.67 -31.05
C LEU A 506 7.89 8.01 -30.42
N SER A 507 7.91 9.10 -31.20
CA SER A 507 8.18 10.45 -30.73
C SER A 507 7.06 11.02 -29.84
N LEU A 508 5.82 10.58 -30.00
CA LEU A 508 4.66 11.03 -29.24
C LEU A 508 4.36 10.13 -28.02
N LEU A 509 4.78 8.86 -28.11
CA LEU A 509 4.45 7.86 -27.10
C LEU A 509 4.84 8.30 -25.67
N PRO A 510 6.05 8.83 -25.39
CA PRO A 510 6.42 9.28 -24.03
C PRO A 510 5.61 10.46 -23.53
N LEU A 511 4.86 11.15 -24.41
CA LEU A 511 3.97 12.26 -24.01
C LEU A 511 2.62 11.73 -23.46
N ALA A 512 2.22 10.50 -23.77
CA ALA A 512 0.93 9.94 -23.43
C ALA A 512 0.61 9.94 -21.91
N PRO A 513 1.53 9.61 -20.99
CA PRO A 513 1.24 9.67 -19.54
C PRO A 513 0.91 11.10 -19.07
N LEU A 514 1.68 12.10 -19.53
CA LEU A 514 1.44 13.51 -19.19
C LEU A 514 0.11 14.01 -19.81
N PHE A 515 -0.15 13.65 -21.06
CA PHE A 515 -1.44 13.94 -21.72
C PHE A 515 -2.61 13.35 -20.92
N GLY A 516 -2.50 12.12 -20.46
CA GLY A 516 -3.51 11.49 -19.60
C GLY A 516 -3.78 12.27 -18.31
N ARG A 517 -2.74 12.82 -17.67
CA ARG A 517 -2.93 13.74 -16.53
C ARG A 517 -3.68 15.02 -16.94
N MET A 518 -3.36 15.58 -18.10
CA MET A 518 -4.06 16.77 -18.60
C MET A 518 -5.54 16.52 -18.84
N LEU A 519 -5.94 15.30 -19.26
CA LEU A 519 -7.35 14.92 -19.35
C LEU A 519 -8.08 15.02 -18.01
N LEU A 520 -7.45 14.59 -16.90
CA LEU A 520 -8.04 14.68 -15.57
C LEU A 520 -8.11 16.11 -15.02
N GLU A 521 -7.21 16.96 -15.47
CA GLU A 521 -7.05 18.32 -14.93
C GLU A 521 -7.92 19.37 -15.63
N GLY A 522 -8.47 19.12 -16.79
CA GLY A 522 -9.47 19.90 -17.55
C GLY A 522 -9.62 21.39 -17.19
N SER A 523 -10.67 22.02 -17.64
CA SER A 523 -11.05 23.39 -17.21
C SER A 523 -11.43 23.41 -15.73
N GLU A 524 -11.51 24.59 -15.12
CA GLU A 524 -11.95 24.74 -13.72
C GLU A 524 -13.33 24.11 -13.49
N SER A 525 -14.23 24.23 -14.44
CA SER A 525 -15.55 23.61 -14.40
C SER A 525 -15.48 22.09 -14.38
N ILE A 526 -14.61 21.47 -15.21
CA ILE A 526 -14.40 20.01 -15.24
C ILE A 526 -13.79 19.55 -13.91
N ARG A 527 -12.77 20.20 -13.40
CA ARG A 527 -12.17 19.88 -12.10
C ARG A 527 -13.18 19.94 -10.97
N HIS A 528 -14.04 20.96 -10.96
CA HIS A 528 -15.08 21.09 -9.95
C HIS A 528 -16.10 19.95 -10.01
N ARG A 529 -16.59 19.61 -11.22
CA ARG A 529 -17.51 18.49 -11.42
C ARG A 529 -16.86 17.15 -11.09
N LYS A 530 -15.60 16.94 -11.49
CA LYS A 530 -14.81 15.75 -11.15
C LYS A 530 -14.81 15.52 -9.63
N ASN A 531 -14.44 16.54 -8.86
CA ASN A 531 -14.38 16.43 -7.40
C ASN A 531 -15.74 16.14 -6.74
N ARG A 532 -16.85 16.60 -7.35
CA ARG A 532 -18.23 16.37 -6.86
C ARG A 532 -18.80 15.00 -7.24
N LEU A 533 -18.33 14.39 -8.32
CA LEU A 533 -18.92 13.16 -8.87
C LEU A 533 -18.06 11.93 -8.61
N LEU A 534 -16.74 12.10 -8.52
CA LEU A 534 -15.79 10.99 -8.40
C LEU A 534 -15.17 10.95 -7.00
N GLY A 535 -15.08 9.75 -6.46
CA GLY A 535 -14.31 9.48 -5.25
C GLY A 535 -12.84 9.24 -5.57
N ASN A 536 -12.57 8.58 -6.71
CA ASN A 536 -11.22 8.43 -7.25
C ASN A 536 -11.21 8.65 -8.77
N ALA A 537 -10.06 9.08 -9.28
CA ALA A 537 -9.76 9.23 -10.70
C ALA A 537 -8.25 9.15 -10.91
N SER A 538 -7.82 8.28 -11.81
CA SER A 538 -6.41 8.15 -12.22
C SER A 538 -6.29 7.90 -13.71
N VAL A 539 -5.10 8.17 -14.24
CA VAL A 539 -4.68 7.74 -15.57
C VAL A 539 -3.39 6.96 -15.43
N GLU A 540 -3.34 5.81 -16.05
CA GLU A 540 -2.24 4.86 -15.93
C GLU A 540 -1.93 4.28 -17.32
N THR A 541 -0.63 4.10 -17.62
CA THR A 541 -0.21 3.34 -18.81
C THR A 541 0.07 1.89 -18.42
N HIS A 542 -0.38 0.96 -19.26
CA HIS A 542 -0.16 -0.47 -19.07
C HIS A 542 0.38 -1.08 -20.35
N VAL A 543 1.41 -1.89 -20.22
CA VAL A 543 1.98 -2.67 -21.33
C VAL A 543 1.74 -4.14 -21.04
N LEU A 544 0.96 -4.77 -21.87
CA LEU A 544 0.51 -6.14 -21.69
C LEU A 544 1.27 -7.06 -22.67
N ALA A 545 1.92 -8.09 -22.15
CA ALA A 545 2.55 -9.09 -23.01
C ALA A 545 1.47 -9.78 -23.87
N GLY A 546 1.57 -9.66 -25.18
CA GLY A 546 0.56 -10.17 -26.14
C GLY A 546 -0.73 -9.36 -26.21
N GLY A 547 -0.92 -8.34 -25.38
CA GLY A 547 -2.16 -7.55 -25.29
C GLY A 547 -2.02 -6.07 -25.64
N GLY A 548 -0.87 -5.63 -26.12
CA GLY A 548 -0.63 -4.25 -26.55
C GLY A 548 -0.32 -3.28 -25.42
N THR A 549 -0.21 -2.01 -25.79
CA THR A 549 0.08 -0.89 -24.89
C THR A 549 -1.12 0.02 -24.77
N TRP A 550 -1.46 0.41 -23.54
CA TRP A 550 -2.72 1.08 -23.25
C TRP A 550 -2.55 2.29 -22.33
N LEU A 551 -3.36 3.33 -22.57
CA LEU A 551 -3.63 4.41 -21.62
C LEU A 551 -5.02 4.18 -21.02
N PHE A 552 -5.10 3.88 -19.72
CA PHE A 552 -6.35 3.69 -19.01
C PHE A 552 -6.75 4.92 -18.20
N LEU A 553 -7.93 5.45 -18.49
CA LEU A 553 -8.64 6.39 -17.61
C LEU A 553 -9.49 5.57 -16.64
N ARG A 554 -9.16 5.62 -15.35
CA ARG A 554 -9.83 4.87 -14.28
C ARG A 554 -10.61 5.82 -13.38
N LEU A 555 -11.90 5.60 -13.24
CA LEU A 555 -12.81 6.45 -12.51
C LEU A 555 -13.66 5.62 -11.55
N GLY A 556 -13.86 6.11 -10.34
CA GLY A 556 -14.78 5.51 -9.37
C GLY A 556 -15.74 6.56 -8.83
N GLY A 557 -17.03 6.25 -8.82
CA GLY A 557 -18.04 7.15 -8.27
C GLY A 557 -19.29 6.41 -7.83
N MET A 558 -20.24 7.12 -7.23
CA MET A 558 -21.50 6.51 -6.80
C MET A 558 -22.32 6.06 -8.02
N GLN A 559 -22.75 4.80 -8.03
CA GLN A 559 -23.50 4.17 -9.11
C GLN A 559 -24.79 4.96 -9.47
N ALA A 560 -25.46 5.52 -8.49
CA ALA A 560 -26.62 6.39 -8.70
C ALA A 560 -26.32 7.64 -9.54
N LYS A 561 -25.04 8.03 -9.66
CA LYS A 561 -24.58 9.20 -10.43
C LYS A 561 -23.94 8.81 -11.78
N LEU A 562 -24.05 7.55 -12.22
CA LEU A 562 -23.38 7.04 -13.44
C LEU A 562 -23.65 7.91 -14.68
N SER A 563 -24.88 8.35 -14.92
CA SER A 563 -25.20 9.21 -16.07
C SER A 563 -24.46 10.58 -16.02
N ALA A 564 -24.33 11.16 -14.83
CA ALA A 564 -23.59 12.41 -14.65
C ALA A 564 -22.05 12.20 -14.79
N ILE A 565 -21.56 11.03 -14.36
CA ILE A 565 -20.16 10.63 -14.54
C ILE A 565 -19.85 10.46 -16.02
N LEU A 566 -20.71 9.79 -16.77
CA LEU A 566 -20.54 9.61 -18.23
C LEU A 566 -20.58 10.95 -18.97
N GLY A 567 -21.46 11.88 -18.58
CA GLY A 567 -21.46 13.24 -19.11
C GLY A 567 -20.16 14.00 -18.81
N LEU A 568 -19.62 13.84 -17.60
CA LEU A 568 -18.32 14.41 -17.26
C LEU A 568 -17.19 13.80 -18.12
N VAL A 569 -17.18 12.47 -18.32
CA VAL A 569 -16.20 11.78 -19.18
C VAL A 569 -16.26 12.32 -20.61
N THR A 570 -17.46 12.45 -21.19
CA THR A 570 -17.63 12.98 -22.54
C THR A 570 -17.01 14.39 -22.65
N ASP A 571 -17.28 15.26 -21.67
CA ASP A 571 -16.74 16.62 -21.66
C ASP A 571 -15.21 16.65 -21.48
N MET A 572 -14.67 15.78 -20.63
CA MET A 572 -13.22 15.64 -20.44
C MET A 572 -12.49 15.20 -21.71
N LEU A 573 -13.07 14.27 -22.46
CA LEU A 573 -12.50 13.74 -23.70
C LEU A 573 -12.66 14.71 -24.87
N ALA A 574 -13.78 15.47 -24.91
CA ALA A 574 -14.08 16.40 -26.01
C ALA A 574 -13.22 17.67 -26.00
N ALA A 575 -12.89 18.19 -24.83
CA ALA A 575 -12.20 19.48 -24.68
C ALA A 575 -11.07 19.43 -23.64
N PRO A 576 -10.00 18.66 -23.86
CA PRO A 576 -8.85 18.69 -22.99
C PRO A 576 -8.17 20.07 -23.00
N LEU A 577 -7.57 20.42 -21.86
CA LEU A 577 -6.92 21.72 -21.67
C LEU A 577 -5.53 21.76 -22.35
N LEU A 578 -5.51 21.77 -23.70
CA LEU A 578 -4.27 21.73 -24.48
C LEU A 578 -3.69 23.12 -24.78
N ALA A 579 -4.42 24.21 -24.49
CA ALA A 579 -4.03 25.57 -24.82
C ALA A 579 -3.43 26.35 -23.63
N ASP A 580 -3.52 25.83 -22.40
CA ASP A 580 -3.03 26.49 -21.18
C ASP A 580 -1.57 26.14 -20.92
N ARG A 581 -0.67 26.98 -21.36
CA ARG A 581 0.78 26.83 -21.21
C ARG A 581 1.20 26.79 -19.74
N ASP A 582 0.64 27.64 -18.91
CA ASP A 582 1.06 27.74 -17.51
C ASP A 582 0.64 26.49 -16.76
N ARG A 583 -0.56 25.99 -17.00
CA ARG A 583 -1.02 24.73 -16.40
C ARG A 583 -0.23 23.52 -16.90
N PHE A 584 0.13 23.48 -18.17
CA PHE A 584 1.02 22.45 -18.69
C PHE A 584 2.38 22.47 -17.96
N ALA A 585 2.99 23.64 -17.80
CA ALA A 585 4.28 23.80 -17.14
C ALA A 585 4.22 23.36 -15.65
N GLU A 586 3.13 23.65 -14.95
CA GLU A 586 2.88 23.16 -13.59
C GLU A 586 2.82 21.62 -13.56
N LEU A 587 1.98 21.01 -14.40
CA LEU A 587 1.82 19.55 -14.45
C LEU A 587 3.12 18.84 -14.85
N LEU A 588 3.87 19.40 -15.80
CA LEU A 588 5.19 18.89 -16.19
C LEU A 588 6.18 18.95 -15.02
N SER A 589 6.21 20.08 -14.31
CA SER A 589 7.09 20.24 -13.14
C SER A 589 6.74 19.25 -12.03
N ASP A 590 5.46 19.06 -11.74
CA ASP A 590 4.97 18.09 -10.76
C ASP A 590 5.33 16.65 -11.16
N GLU A 591 5.20 16.32 -12.46
CA GLU A 591 5.53 14.98 -12.95
C GLU A 591 7.01 14.67 -12.80
N ILE A 592 7.87 15.61 -13.21
CA ILE A 592 9.34 15.49 -13.05
C ILE A 592 9.69 15.33 -11.56
N ALA A 593 9.14 16.17 -10.69
CA ALA A 593 9.40 16.12 -9.25
C ALA A 593 8.95 14.78 -8.65
N ARG A 594 7.80 14.23 -9.09
CA ARG A 594 7.30 12.93 -8.65
C ARG A 594 8.24 11.79 -9.08
N HIS A 595 8.67 11.75 -10.33
CA HIS A 595 9.64 10.79 -10.82
C HIS A 595 10.96 10.86 -10.04
N GLN A 596 11.52 12.05 -9.88
CA GLN A 596 12.76 12.25 -9.12
C GLN A 596 12.63 11.79 -7.66
N ALA A 597 11.54 12.16 -6.99
CA ALA A 597 11.28 11.72 -5.61
C ALA A 597 11.07 10.19 -5.49
N SER A 598 10.67 9.52 -6.57
CA SER A 598 10.44 8.06 -6.58
C SER A 598 11.70 7.24 -6.87
N LEU A 599 12.76 7.84 -7.41
CA LEU A 599 13.99 7.10 -7.79
C LEU A 599 14.61 6.33 -6.62
N LEU A 600 14.73 6.94 -5.44
CA LEU A 600 15.32 6.28 -4.29
C LEU A 600 14.37 5.27 -3.59
N PRO A 601 13.09 5.59 -3.31
CA PRO A 601 12.19 4.62 -2.70
C PRO A 601 11.75 3.48 -3.65
N ARG A 602 11.80 3.69 -4.97
CA ARG A 602 11.38 2.71 -5.98
C ARG A 602 12.48 2.34 -6.99
N GLY A 603 13.74 2.52 -6.64
CA GLY A 603 14.87 2.30 -7.56
C GLY A 603 14.92 0.89 -8.14
N HIS A 604 14.50 -0.13 -7.40
CA HIS A 604 14.38 -1.49 -7.90
C HIS A 604 13.33 -1.65 -9.01
N GLU A 605 12.28 -0.83 -9.04
CA GLU A 605 11.29 -0.85 -10.11
C GLU A 605 11.85 -0.20 -11.38
N TYR A 606 12.61 0.89 -11.25
CA TYR A 606 13.33 1.47 -12.38
C TYR A 606 14.39 0.51 -12.94
N ALA A 607 15.09 -0.23 -12.09
CA ALA A 607 16.03 -1.27 -12.53
C ALA A 607 15.29 -2.43 -13.24
N ASP A 608 14.10 -2.81 -12.74
CA ASP A 608 13.25 -3.83 -13.35
C ASP A 608 12.75 -3.41 -14.74
N LEU A 609 12.31 -2.17 -14.91
CA LEU A 609 11.93 -1.60 -16.20
C LEU A 609 13.11 -1.55 -17.17
N ALA A 610 14.27 -1.10 -16.70
CA ALA A 610 15.48 -0.99 -17.50
C ALA A 610 15.99 -2.36 -17.99
N VAL A 611 16.00 -3.39 -17.14
CA VAL A 611 16.38 -4.74 -17.55
C VAL A 611 15.34 -5.36 -18.47
N SER A 612 14.03 -5.13 -18.21
CA SER A 612 12.94 -5.63 -19.06
C SER A 612 13.01 -5.07 -20.49
N ALA A 613 13.49 -3.84 -20.64
CA ALA A 613 13.68 -3.21 -21.95
C ALA A 613 14.74 -3.92 -22.81
N ALA A 614 15.67 -4.65 -22.18
CA ALA A 614 16.64 -5.47 -22.89
C ALA A 614 16.08 -6.85 -23.30
N LEU A 615 15.01 -7.31 -22.65
CA LEU A 615 14.48 -8.66 -22.83
C LEU A 615 13.45 -8.79 -23.92
N HIS A 616 12.49 -7.85 -24.02
CA HIS A 616 11.37 -7.94 -24.94
C HIS A 616 10.75 -6.57 -25.25
N GLU A 617 10.01 -6.47 -26.35
CA GLU A 617 9.39 -5.22 -26.85
C GLU A 617 8.47 -4.57 -25.84
N ALA A 618 7.61 -5.33 -25.17
CA ALA A 618 6.74 -4.83 -24.12
C ALA A 618 7.56 -4.19 -22.96
N GLY A 619 8.73 -4.75 -22.62
CA GLY A 619 9.64 -4.15 -21.64
C GLY A 619 10.21 -2.80 -22.11
N ALA A 620 10.58 -2.70 -23.38
CA ALA A 620 11.07 -1.45 -23.99
C ALA A 620 9.98 -0.36 -23.96
N MET A 621 8.74 -0.72 -24.27
CA MET A 621 7.57 0.17 -24.16
C MET A 621 7.33 0.64 -22.72
N ALA A 622 7.35 -0.28 -21.77
CA ALA A 622 7.11 0.02 -20.36
C ALA A 622 8.18 0.99 -19.81
N GLU A 623 9.44 0.78 -20.17
CA GLU A 623 10.56 1.64 -19.78
C GLU A 623 10.42 3.04 -20.37
N MET A 624 10.01 3.15 -21.63
CA MET A 624 9.77 4.44 -22.31
C MET A 624 8.64 5.25 -21.68
N LEU A 625 7.59 4.57 -21.18
CA LEU A 625 6.40 5.20 -20.61
C LEU A 625 6.51 5.49 -19.10
N GLN A 626 7.35 4.76 -18.37
CA GLN A 626 7.34 4.76 -16.90
C GLN A 626 8.75 4.79 -16.29
N GLY A 627 9.77 4.49 -17.08
CA GLY A 627 11.13 4.31 -16.61
C GLY A 627 11.99 5.58 -16.62
N HIS A 628 13.28 5.37 -16.66
CA HIS A 628 14.26 6.47 -16.71
C HIS A 628 14.18 7.28 -18.01
N SER A 629 13.88 6.64 -19.14
CA SER A 629 13.66 7.35 -20.43
C SER A 629 12.50 8.32 -20.36
N GLN A 630 11.43 7.95 -19.65
CA GLN A 630 10.30 8.86 -19.41
C GLN A 630 10.73 10.10 -18.66
N LEU A 631 11.52 9.96 -17.60
CA LEU A 631 12.03 11.11 -16.84
C LEU A 631 12.90 12.01 -17.72
N GLN A 632 13.80 11.44 -18.53
CA GLN A 632 14.65 12.23 -19.45
C GLN A 632 13.82 12.96 -20.49
N PHE A 633 12.81 12.31 -21.07
CA PHE A 633 11.91 12.94 -22.02
C PHE A 633 11.16 14.14 -21.39
N LEU A 634 10.59 13.95 -20.19
CA LEU A 634 9.89 15.03 -19.47
C LEU A 634 10.84 16.21 -19.15
N GLN A 635 12.08 15.93 -18.77
CA GLN A 635 13.08 16.99 -18.55
C GLN A 635 13.37 17.77 -19.85
N GLY A 636 13.51 17.05 -20.96
CA GLY A 636 13.73 17.68 -22.28
C GLY A 636 12.54 18.52 -22.77
N LEU A 637 11.32 18.23 -22.34
CA LEU A 637 10.14 19.04 -22.71
C LEU A 637 10.18 20.48 -22.17
N ARG A 638 10.93 20.73 -21.08
CA ARG A 638 11.08 22.09 -20.52
C ARG A 638 11.71 23.07 -21.50
N ASP A 639 12.60 22.58 -22.38
CA ASP A 639 13.38 23.40 -23.30
C ASP A 639 12.75 23.46 -24.70
N ARG A 640 11.64 22.75 -24.94
CA ARG A 640 10.94 22.74 -26.23
C ARG A 640 10.00 23.95 -26.37
N GLU A 641 9.89 24.46 -27.57
CA GLU A 641 8.96 25.52 -27.90
C GLU A 641 7.51 25.08 -27.65
N TRP A 642 6.73 25.97 -27.00
CA TRP A 642 5.36 25.67 -26.61
C TRP A 642 4.46 25.29 -27.81
N GLU A 643 4.57 25.99 -28.94
CA GLU A 643 3.74 25.68 -30.11
C GLU A 643 4.01 24.30 -30.69
N THR A 644 5.26 23.83 -30.61
CA THR A 644 5.62 22.44 -30.97
C THR A 644 4.97 21.45 -30.01
N VAL A 645 5.10 21.66 -28.69
CA VAL A 645 4.51 20.78 -27.67
C VAL A 645 2.99 20.75 -27.80
N LYS A 646 2.37 21.90 -28.05
CA LYS A 646 0.92 22.03 -28.26
C LYS A 646 0.46 21.26 -29.50
N SER A 647 1.23 21.34 -30.59
CA SER A 647 0.98 20.57 -31.82
C SER A 647 1.05 19.05 -31.56
N ASP A 648 2.07 18.60 -30.82
CA ASP A 648 2.24 17.20 -30.45
C ASP A 648 1.07 16.70 -29.56
N LEU A 649 0.64 17.52 -28.58
CA LEU A 649 -0.52 17.21 -27.73
C LEU A 649 -1.81 17.10 -28.55
N GLU A 650 -2.01 18.00 -29.52
CA GLU A 650 -3.20 18.00 -30.38
C GLU A 650 -3.18 16.77 -31.34
N GLN A 651 -2.02 16.42 -31.87
CA GLN A 651 -1.84 15.21 -32.68
C GLN A 651 -2.15 13.96 -31.83
N LEU A 652 -1.61 13.90 -30.62
CA LEU A 652 -1.86 12.81 -29.66
C LEU A 652 -3.35 12.70 -29.32
N ARG A 653 -4.02 13.84 -29.07
CA ARG A 653 -5.47 13.89 -28.80
C ARG A 653 -6.27 13.26 -29.95
N ARG A 654 -6.00 13.66 -31.18
CA ARG A 654 -6.69 13.16 -32.38
C ARG A 654 -6.48 11.66 -32.58
N ALA A 655 -5.28 11.20 -32.28
CA ALA A 655 -4.94 9.78 -32.42
C ALA A 655 -5.58 8.91 -31.32
N LEU A 656 -5.71 9.42 -30.09
CA LEU A 656 -6.18 8.62 -28.94
C LEU A 656 -7.68 8.72 -28.72
N ILE A 657 -8.26 9.95 -28.81
CA ILE A 657 -9.66 10.16 -28.44
C ILE A 657 -10.57 9.79 -29.61
N GLN A 658 -10.70 8.50 -29.81
CA GLN A 658 -11.57 7.88 -30.80
C GLN A 658 -12.13 6.58 -30.23
N TRP A 659 -13.32 6.13 -30.71
CA TRP A 659 -13.90 4.90 -30.16
C TRP A 659 -13.35 3.62 -30.82
N LYS A 660 -12.70 3.73 -31.99
CA LYS A 660 -12.11 2.59 -32.69
C LYS A 660 -10.89 2.05 -31.92
N GLY A 661 -10.86 0.76 -31.68
CA GLY A 661 -9.83 0.10 -30.87
C GLY A 661 -9.95 0.35 -29.35
N MET A 662 -10.91 1.18 -28.90
CA MET A 662 -11.07 1.49 -27.49
C MET A 662 -11.73 0.32 -26.74
N VAL A 663 -11.30 0.08 -25.50
CA VAL A 663 -11.97 -0.82 -24.56
C VAL A 663 -12.60 -0.03 -23.41
N CYS A 664 -13.82 -0.37 -23.06
CA CYS A 664 -14.47 0.20 -21.89
C CYS A 664 -14.93 -0.92 -20.96
N CYS A 665 -14.49 -0.87 -19.73
CA CYS A 665 -14.86 -1.81 -18.69
C CYS A 665 -15.66 -1.09 -17.60
N VAL A 666 -16.76 -1.69 -17.16
CA VAL A 666 -17.55 -1.19 -16.04
C VAL A 666 -17.81 -2.29 -15.02
N ALA A 667 -17.40 -2.03 -13.76
CA ALA A 667 -17.71 -2.90 -12.64
C ALA A 667 -18.82 -2.26 -11.79
N VAL A 668 -19.90 -2.97 -11.57
CA VAL A 668 -21.13 -2.50 -10.90
C VAL A 668 -21.84 -3.65 -10.19
N GLU A 669 -22.77 -3.29 -9.30
CA GLU A 669 -23.69 -4.28 -8.72
C GLU A 669 -24.41 -5.11 -9.80
N PRO A 670 -24.59 -6.42 -9.60
CA PRO A 670 -25.19 -7.31 -10.60
C PRO A 670 -26.55 -6.84 -11.14
N SER A 671 -27.40 -6.26 -10.27
CA SER A 671 -28.72 -5.73 -10.65
C SER A 671 -28.67 -4.54 -11.62
N TYR A 672 -27.52 -3.86 -11.73
CA TYR A 672 -27.33 -2.67 -12.58
C TYR A 672 -26.51 -2.95 -13.86
N ALA A 673 -25.99 -4.17 -14.03
CA ALA A 673 -25.10 -4.51 -15.13
C ALA A 673 -25.64 -4.11 -16.52
N LYS A 674 -26.85 -4.55 -16.87
CA LYS A 674 -27.49 -4.25 -18.18
C LYS A 674 -27.73 -2.75 -18.40
N ALA A 675 -28.23 -2.06 -17.37
CA ALA A 675 -28.51 -0.62 -17.46
C ALA A 675 -27.22 0.19 -17.64
N SER A 676 -26.16 -0.18 -16.90
CA SER A 676 -24.85 0.45 -16.97
C SER A 676 -24.20 0.24 -18.34
N ALA A 677 -24.23 -0.98 -18.86
CA ALA A 677 -23.74 -1.29 -20.21
C ALA A 677 -24.40 -0.42 -21.29
N ALA A 678 -25.73 -0.35 -21.27
CA ALA A 678 -26.48 0.47 -22.22
C ALA A 678 -26.20 1.97 -22.10
N ALA A 679 -25.95 2.46 -20.87
CA ALA A 679 -25.60 3.87 -20.63
C ALA A 679 -24.20 4.18 -21.17
N VAL A 680 -23.21 3.32 -20.92
CA VAL A 680 -21.85 3.44 -21.44
C VAL A 680 -21.85 3.42 -22.97
N ALA A 681 -22.49 2.43 -23.60
CA ALA A 681 -22.57 2.32 -25.06
C ALA A 681 -23.15 3.57 -25.73
N ARG A 682 -24.20 4.18 -25.13
CA ARG A 682 -24.77 5.43 -25.64
C ARG A 682 -23.81 6.61 -25.50
N SER A 683 -23.13 6.71 -24.38
CA SER A 683 -22.24 7.86 -24.09
C SER A 683 -21.01 7.85 -25.03
N LEU A 684 -20.40 6.70 -25.27
CA LEU A 684 -19.20 6.60 -26.07
C LEU A 684 -19.42 6.84 -27.58
N ARG A 685 -20.65 6.67 -28.09
CA ARG A 685 -20.99 6.96 -29.48
C ARG A 685 -20.84 8.43 -29.89
N HIS A 686 -20.67 9.36 -28.94
CA HIS A 686 -20.42 10.75 -29.21
C HIS A 686 -18.94 11.07 -29.52
N LEU A 687 -18.05 10.10 -29.31
CA LEU A 687 -16.64 10.26 -29.68
C LEU A 687 -16.45 10.08 -31.20
N PRO A 688 -15.38 10.64 -31.78
CA PRO A 688 -15.03 10.40 -33.19
C PRO A 688 -14.81 8.91 -33.46
N GLU A 689 -15.13 8.44 -34.68
CA GLU A 689 -14.90 7.04 -35.07
C GLU A 689 -13.42 6.70 -35.11
N GLY A 690 -12.64 7.58 -35.72
CA GLY A 690 -11.21 7.40 -35.93
C GLY A 690 -10.85 6.46 -37.08
N GLU A 691 -9.55 6.33 -37.33
CA GLU A 691 -9.01 5.43 -38.33
C GLU A 691 -8.38 4.19 -37.69
N ALA A 692 -8.44 3.03 -38.35
CA ALA A 692 -7.66 1.87 -37.94
C ALA A 692 -6.18 2.16 -38.25
N VAL A 693 -5.33 2.01 -37.26
CA VAL A 693 -3.89 2.23 -37.43
C VAL A 693 -3.16 0.92 -37.13
N GLU A 694 -2.17 0.61 -37.97
CA GLU A 694 -1.34 -0.59 -37.75
C GLU A 694 -0.38 -0.40 -36.57
N PRO A 695 -0.19 -1.42 -35.73
CA PRO A 695 0.77 -1.37 -34.64
C PRO A 695 2.19 -1.13 -35.13
N MET A 696 2.95 -0.30 -34.43
CA MET A 696 4.33 -0.02 -34.76
C MET A 696 5.26 -1.02 -34.06
N ALA A 697 6.14 -1.66 -34.84
CA ALA A 697 7.17 -2.55 -34.29
C ALA A 697 8.25 -1.76 -33.55
N ILE A 698 8.57 -2.18 -32.33
CA ILE A 698 9.66 -1.63 -31.52
C ILE A 698 10.74 -2.71 -31.38
N SER A 699 11.99 -2.33 -31.59
CA SER A 699 13.10 -3.23 -31.36
C SER A 699 13.56 -3.19 -29.90
N THR A 700 13.88 -4.36 -29.35
CA THR A 700 14.52 -4.50 -28.03
C THR A 700 15.91 -3.83 -28.04
N ARG A 701 16.33 -3.30 -26.90
CA ARG A 701 17.65 -2.66 -26.80
C ARG A 701 18.80 -3.66 -26.70
N GLY A 702 18.56 -4.86 -26.18
CA GLY A 702 19.53 -5.94 -26.07
C GLY A 702 20.80 -5.64 -25.26
N ASN A 703 20.85 -4.53 -24.49
CA ASN A 703 22.04 -4.06 -23.80
C ASN A 703 21.83 -3.98 -22.29
N SER A 704 22.84 -4.38 -21.52
CA SER A 704 22.95 -4.08 -20.09
C SER A 704 23.25 -2.59 -19.88
N ILE A 705 22.73 -2.01 -18.77
CA ILE A 705 22.78 -0.56 -18.54
C ILE A 705 23.05 -0.18 -17.08
N GLY A 706 23.88 0.86 -16.88
CA GLY A 706 24.10 1.52 -15.59
C GLY A 706 23.52 2.94 -15.62
N ILE A 707 22.61 3.25 -14.69
CA ILE A 707 21.94 4.53 -14.56
C ILE A 707 22.47 5.25 -13.32
N PRO A 708 23.18 6.38 -13.47
CA PRO A 708 23.69 7.12 -12.32
C PRO A 708 22.56 7.84 -11.58
N ILE A 709 22.53 7.65 -10.25
CA ILE A 709 21.63 8.35 -9.33
C ILE A 709 22.41 8.86 -8.13
N ASP A 710 21.93 9.92 -7.49
CA ASP A 710 22.51 10.42 -6.24
C ASP A 710 22.00 9.59 -5.04
N ALA A 711 22.62 8.45 -4.83
CA ALA A 711 22.26 7.53 -3.75
C ALA A 711 23.49 6.81 -3.18
N PRO A 712 23.52 6.54 -1.86
CA PRO A 712 24.60 5.79 -1.22
C PRO A 712 24.42 4.26 -1.34
N VAL A 713 23.42 3.81 -2.07
CA VAL A 713 23.02 2.41 -2.26
C VAL A 713 22.77 2.11 -3.72
N ASN A 714 22.81 0.83 -4.09
CA ASN A 714 22.54 0.36 -5.44
C ASN A 714 21.18 -0.34 -5.52
N PHE A 715 20.66 -0.44 -6.75
CA PHE A 715 19.52 -1.27 -7.13
C PHE A 715 19.97 -2.08 -8.34
N VAL A 716 20.15 -3.37 -8.13
CA VAL A 716 20.71 -4.28 -9.15
C VAL A 716 19.59 -5.15 -9.70
N ALA A 717 19.47 -5.22 -11.01
CA ALA A 717 18.57 -6.14 -11.70
C ALA A 717 19.36 -7.03 -12.67
N LEU A 718 19.02 -8.33 -12.72
CA LEU A 718 19.45 -9.25 -13.75
C LEU A 718 18.23 -9.90 -14.38
N GLY A 719 18.13 -9.89 -15.70
CA GLY A 719 17.01 -10.39 -16.45
C GLY A 719 17.39 -11.40 -17.51
N ILE A 720 16.50 -12.36 -17.74
CA ILE A 720 16.64 -13.47 -18.67
C ILE A 720 15.31 -13.65 -19.40
N ASN A 721 15.34 -13.86 -20.70
CA ASN A 721 14.15 -14.19 -21.48
C ASN A 721 14.14 -15.70 -21.75
N LEU A 722 13.21 -16.42 -21.12
CA LEU A 722 13.05 -17.86 -21.26
C LEU A 722 12.22 -18.18 -22.50
N PRO A 723 12.53 -19.27 -23.22
CA PRO A 723 11.75 -19.72 -24.36
C PRO A 723 10.33 -20.15 -23.95
N GLU A 724 9.44 -20.34 -24.91
CA GLU A 724 8.17 -21.02 -24.67
C GLU A 724 8.41 -22.41 -24.08
N ASP A 725 7.71 -22.72 -23.00
CA ASP A 725 7.81 -23.99 -22.29
C ASP A 725 6.49 -24.31 -21.58
N GLU A 726 6.04 -25.54 -21.67
CA GLU A 726 4.82 -26.02 -21.02
C GLU A 726 4.89 -26.01 -19.49
N ARG A 727 6.13 -25.99 -18.93
CA ARG A 727 6.41 -25.96 -17.48
C ARG A 727 6.42 -24.56 -16.88
N ARG A 728 6.04 -23.54 -17.65
CA ARG A 728 6.02 -22.13 -17.13
C ARG A 728 5.23 -21.97 -15.84
N GLY A 729 4.19 -22.79 -15.61
CA GLY A 729 3.50 -22.80 -14.33
C GLY A 729 4.40 -23.12 -13.15
N ALA A 730 5.24 -24.17 -13.26
CA ALA A 730 6.18 -24.62 -12.23
C ALA A 730 7.31 -23.59 -11.97
N PHE A 731 7.70 -22.78 -12.96
CA PHE A 731 8.72 -21.74 -12.80
C PHE A 731 8.32 -20.63 -11.81
N ALA A 732 7.02 -20.45 -11.57
CA ALA A 732 6.55 -19.56 -10.52
C ALA A 732 6.97 -20.05 -9.12
N ALA A 733 6.87 -21.38 -8.85
CA ALA A 733 7.35 -21.96 -7.61
C ALA A 733 8.88 -21.85 -7.49
N ALA A 734 9.61 -22.09 -8.59
CA ALA A 734 11.07 -21.92 -8.62
C ALA A 734 11.49 -20.47 -8.29
N ALA A 735 10.80 -19.46 -8.85
CA ALA A 735 11.06 -18.05 -8.53
C ALA A 735 10.84 -17.75 -7.03
N ARG A 736 9.83 -18.33 -6.39
CA ARG A 736 9.62 -18.21 -4.95
C ARG A 736 10.71 -18.91 -4.13
N HIS A 737 11.16 -20.07 -4.58
CA HIS A 737 12.27 -20.77 -3.94
C HIS A 737 13.56 -19.95 -4.00
N ILE A 738 13.89 -19.40 -5.16
CA ILE A 738 15.06 -18.52 -5.36
C ILE A 738 14.97 -17.31 -4.43
N ALA A 739 13.83 -16.59 -4.45
CA ALA A 739 13.64 -15.39 -3.65
C ALA A 739 13.70 -15.67 -2.13
N GLY A 740 12.98 -16.70 -1.67
CA GLY A 740 12.81 -16.99 -0.25
C GLY A 740 13.98 -17.72 0.40
N THR A 741 14.93 -18.26 -0.38
CA THR A 741 16.07 -19.05 0.12
C THR A 741 17.39 -18.43 -0.32
N TRP A 742 17.72 -18.51 -1.61
CA TRP A 742 19.03 -18.07 -2.12
C TRP A 742 19.24 -16.58 -2.00
N LEU A 743 18.31 -15.78 -2.56
CA LEU A 743 18.44 -14.32 -2.56
C LEU A 743 18.25 -13.75 -1.14
N TRP A 744 17.33 -14.30 -0.35
CA TRP A 744 17.16 -13.90 1.02
C TRP A 744 18.43 -14.06 1.84
N ASN A 745 19.08 -15.21 1.77
CA ASN A 745 20.30 -15.47 2.54
C ASN A 745 21.49 -14.68 2.01
N ARG A 746 21.77 -14.74 0.71
CA ARG A 746 23.00 -14.20 0.11
C ARG A 746 22.98 -12.70 -0.07
N VAL A 747 21.84 -12.13 -0.51
CA VAL A 747 21.73 -10.69 -0.83
C VAL A 747 21.27 -9.89 0.40
N ARG A 748 20.26 -10.40 1.13
CA ARG A 748 19.72 -9.68 2.27
C ARG A 748 20.49 -9.94 3.56
N MET A 749 20.56 -11.20 4.01
CA MET A 749 21.14 -11.53 5.32
C MET A 749 22.65 -11.36 5.36
N GLU A 750 23.37 -11.91 4.39
CA GLU A 750 24.82 -11.83 4.31
C GLU A 750 25.31 -10.54 3.61
N GLY A 751 24.57 -10.10 2.58
CA GLY A 751 24.92 -8.94 1.77
C GLY A 751 24.44 -7.61 2.35
N GLY A 752 23.48 -7.60 3.27
CA GLY A 752 22.98 -6.39 3.93
C GLY A 752 22.05 -5.53 3.06
N ALA A 753 21.56 -6.03 1.93
CA ALA A 753 20.50 -5.37 1.17
C ALA A 753 19.18 -5.35 1.96
N TYR A 754 18.38 -4.31 1.76
CA TYR A 754 17.08 -4.21 2.44
C TYR A 754 16.09 -5.27 1.93
N GLY A 755 16.18 -5.65 0.64
CA GLY A 755 15.35 -6.67 0.04
C GLY A 755 15.96 -7.29 -1.21
N ALA A 756 15.50 -8.49 -1.54
CA ALA A 756 15.82 -9.18 -2.79
C ALA A 756 14.59 -9.93 -3.30
N LEU A 757 14.39 -9.93 -4.62
CA LEU A 757 13.19 -10.42 -5.29
C LEU A 757 13.57 -11.31 -6.48
N ALA A 758 12.78 -12.33 -6.76
CA ALA A 758 12.77 -13.03 -8.05
C ALA A 758 11.35 -12.95 -8.62
N ARG A 759 11.22 -12.50 -9.86
CA ARG A 759 9.95 -12.31 -10.57
C ARG A 759 9.95 -13.14 -11.84
N PHE A 760 8.95 -13.96 -12.01
CA PHE A 760 8.71 -14.67 -13.26
C PHE A 760 7.38 -14.19 -13.86
N ALA A 761 7.40 -13.80 -15.14
CA ALA A 761 6.23 -13.38 -15.89
C ALA A 761 5.87 -14.44 -16.94
N PRO A 762 4.83 -15.26 -16.71
CA PRO A 762 4.56 -16.43 -17.56
C PRO A 762 4.17 -16.08 -19.00
N LEU A 763 3.55 -14.91 -19.23
CA LEU A 763 3.14 -14.48 -20.58
C LEU A 763 4.33 -13.99 -21.43
N SER A 764 5.28 -13.27 -20.83
CA SER A 764 6.47 -12.80 -21.56
C SER A 764 7.65 -13.78 -21.50
N GLY A 765 7.63 -14.78 -20.61
CA GLY A 765 8.77 -15.65 -20.33
C GLY A 765 9.92 -15.00 -19.59
N SER A 766 9.78 -13.74 -19.13
CA SER A 766 10.87 -13.04 -18.46
C SER A 766 11.04 -13.50 -17.01
N LEU A 767 12.27 -13.88 -16.64
CA LEU A 767 12.71 -14.15 -15.27
C LEU A 767 13.68 -13.06 -14.85
N ARG A 768 13.42 -12.41 -13.72
CA ARG A 768 14.18 -11.23 -13.27
C ARG A 768 14.50 -11.33 -11.78
N PHE A 769 15.76 -11.05 -11.43
CA PHE A 769 16.27 -10.96 -10.07
C PHE A 769 16.56 -9.53 -9.75
N LEU A 770 16.16 -9.04 -8.57
CA LEU A 770 16.23 -7.64 -8.19
C LEU A 770 16.77 -7.50 -6.77
N SER A 771 17.63 -6.51 -6.52
CA SER A 771 17.98 -6.07 -5.16
C SER A 771 17.42 -4.68 -4.86
N TYR A 772 17.17 -4.41 -3.59
CA TYR A 772 16.60 -3.17 -3.12
C TYR A 772 17.46 -2.57 -2.01
N ARG A 773 17.95 -1.33 -2.22
CA ARG A 773 18.86 -0.62 -1.33
C ARG A 773 20.06 -1.49 -0.94
N ASP A 774 20.82 -1.89 -1.92
CA ASP A 774 21.91 -2.83 -1.84
C ASP A 774 23.26 -2.10 -1.65
N PRO A 775 24.05 -2.42 -0.62
CA PRO A 775 25.39 -1.87 -0.48
C PRO A 775 26.38 -2.42 -1.53
N HIS A 776 26.07 -3.56 -2.15
CA HIS A 776 26.95 -4.25 -3.10
C HIS A 776 26.38 -4.19 -4.52
N LEU A 777 27.27 -4.15 -5.52
CA LEU A 777 26.90 -4.22 -6.92
C LEU A 777 27.36 -5.56 -7.52
N LEU A 778 28.67 -5.76 -7.67
CA LEU A 778 29.23 -6.93 -8.35
C LEU A 778 28.94 -8.24 -7.60
N ARG A 779 29.07 -8.25 -6.28
CA ARG A 779 28.72 -9.40 -5.45
C ARG A 779 27.27 -9.84 -5.68
N THR A 780 26.36 -8.89 -5.86
CA THR A 780 24.95 -9.16 -6.10
C THR A 780 24.72 -9.71 -7.51
N VAL A 781 25.39 -9.16 -8.53
CA VAL A 781 25.38 -9.72 -9.90
C VAL A 781 25.89 -11.17 -9.89
N ASP A 782 26.96 -11.45 -9.15
CA ASP A 782 27.51 -12.81 -9.03
C ASP A 782 26.54 -13.76 -8.33
N THR A 783 25.88 -13.28 -7.26
CA THR A 783 24.85 -14.05 -6.56
C THR A 783 23.68 -14.39 -7.51
N PHE A 784 23.22 -13.43 -8.31
CA PHE A 784 22.16 -13.68 -9.32
C PHE A 784 22.62 -14.66 -10.40
N SER A 785 23.88 -14.57 -10.82
CA SER A 785 24.46 -15.46 -11.83
C SER A 785 24.63 -16.91 -11.33
N GLY A 786 24.76 -17.11 -10.01
CA GLY A 786 24.88 -18.42 -9.36
C GLY A 786 23.53 -19.14 -9.14
N VAL A 787 22.41 -18.57 -9.54
CA VAL A 787 21.06 -19.18 -9.39
C VAL A 787 20.95 -20.57 -10.04
N PRO A 788 21.52 -20.85 -11.24
CA PRO A 788 21.47 -22.20 -11.82
C PRO A 788 22.10 -23.28 -10.94
N ASP A 789 23.25 -22.99 -10.33
CA ASP A 789 23.91 -23.93 -9.42
C ASP A 789 23.06 -24.20 -8.20
N PHE A 790 22.50 -23.16 -7.60
CA PHE A 790 21.56 -23.27 -6.48
C PHE A 790 20.31 -24.11 -6.81
N LEU A 791 19.72 -23.95 -7.99
CA LEU A 791 18.56 -24.74 -8.41
C LEU A 791 18.87 -26.24 -8.58
N ARG A 792 20.12 -26.61 -8.72
CA ARG A 792 20.59 -28.02 -8.77
C ARG A 792 20.90 -28.61 -7.38
N GLU A 793 21.00 -27.74 -6.37
CA GLU A 793 21.20 -28.23 -5.00
C GLU A 793 19.96 -29.06 -4.55
N PRO A 794 20.16 -30.02 -3.63
CA PRO A 794 19.05 -30.82 -3.11
C PRO A 794 18.01 -29.95 -2.41
N ILE A 795 16.77 -29.98 -2.89
CA ILE A 795 15.61 -29.37 -2.24
C ILE A 795 14.77 -30.42 -1.52
N THR A 796 14.32 -30.15 -0.30
CA THR A 796 13.42 -31.03 0.43
C THR A 796 11.97 -30.90 -0.09
N ASP A 797 11.17 -31.97 0.10
CA ASP A 797 9.74 -31.94 -0.27
C ASP A 797 8.96 -30.82 0.49
N LYS A 798 9.43 -30.49 1.71
CA LYS A 798 8.88 -29.40 2.50
C LYS A 798 9.15 -28.05 1.87
N GLU A 799 10.37 -27.77 1.44
CA GLU A 799 10.76 -26.50 0.79
C GLU A 799 10.08 -26.31 -0.56
N LEU A 800 9.98 -27.39 -1.35
CA LEU A 800 9.25 -27.35 -2.63
C LEU A 800 7.77 -27.03 -2.40
N ARG A 801 7.13 -27.71 -1.44
CA ARG A 801 5.74 -27.43 -1.04
C ARG A 801 5.56 -25.99 -0.59
N GLN A 802 6.44 -25.46 0.26
CA GLN A 802 6.41 -24.08 0.69
C GLN A 802 6.52 -23.10 -0.51
N SER A 803 7.33 -23.41 -1.49
CA SER A 803 7.50 -22.59 -2.68
C SER A 803 6.24 -22.59 -3.56
N ILE A 804 5.59 -23.74 -3.71
CA ILE A 804 4.28 -23.86 -4.41
C ILE A 804 3.22 -23.04 -3.67
N ILE A 805 3.09 -23.21 -2.34
CA ILE A 805 2.12 -22.48 -1.51
C ILE A 805 2.34 -20.96 -1.66
N SER A 806 3.59 -20.51 -1.55
CA SER A 806 3.94 -19.10 -1.69
C SER A 806 3.59 -18.53 -3.08
N ALA A 807 3.74 -19.33 -4.14
CA ALA A 807 3.37 -18.92 -5.50
C ALA A 807 1.84 -18.81 -5.66
N VAL A 808 1.10 -19.78 -5.12
CA VAL A 808 -0.38 -19.72 -5.11
C VAL A 808 -0.89 -18.53 -4.29
N ALA A 809 -0.31 -18.26 -3.13
CA ALA A 809 -0.67 -17.10 -2.29
C ALA A 809 -0.52 -15.76 -3.04
N GLU A 810 0.47 -15.63 -3.91
CA GLU A 810 0.63 -14.44 -4.76
C GLU A 810 -0.44 -14.34 -5.85
N LEU A 811 -0.78 -15.46 -6.50
CA LEU A 811 -1.81 -15.52 -7.55
C LEU A 811 -3.20 -15.20 -6.98
N ASP A 812 -3.53 -15.76 -5.82
CA ASP A 812 -4.86 -15.70 -5.21
C ASP A 812 -5.04 -14.49 -4.28
N ARG A 813 -4.10 -13.54 -4.30
CA ARG A 813 -4.19 -12.35 -3.43
C ARG A 813 -5.52 -11.61 -3.63
N PRO A 814 -6.27 -11.29 -2.56
CA PRO A 814 -7.52 -10.53 -2.64
C PRO A 814 -7.32 -9.19 -3.33
N LYS A 815 -8.27 -8.81 -4.15
CA LYS A 815 -8.28 -7.54 -4.88
C LYS A 815 -9.62 -6.84 -4.70
N LEU A 816 -9.61 -5.52 -4.68
CA LEU A 816 -10.83 -4.73 -4.70
C LEU A 816 -11.59 -4.91 -6.03
N PRO A 817 -12.90 -4.66 -6.07
CA PRO A 817 -13.69 -4.80 -7.31
C PRO A 817 -13.10 -4.08 -8.51
N ARG A 818 -12.56 -2.87 -8.30
CA ARG A 818 -11.89 -2.08 -9.35
C ARG A 818 -10.65 -2.77 -9.95
N ASP A 819 -9.89 -3.50 -9.13
CA ASP A 819 -8.65 -4.13 -9.55
C ASP A 819 -8.90 -5.55 -10.09
N ARG A 820 -9.95 -6.22 -9.60
CA ARG A 820 -10.44 -7.47 -10.19
C ARG A 820 -10.91 -7.27 -11.62
N SER A 821 -11.74 -6.25 -11.85
CA SER A 821 -12.24 -5.94 -13.21
C SER A 821 -11.13 -5.53 -14.17
N LEU A 822 -10.15 -4.74 -13.70
CA LEU A 822 -8.98 -4.37 -14.50
C LEU A 822 -8.14 -5.60 -14.87
N GLY A 823 -7.89 -6.50 -13.92
CA GLY A 823 -7.17 -7.75 -14.15
C GLY A 823 -7.88 -8.64 -15.18
N ALA A 824 -9.22 -8.78 -15.08
CA ALA A 824 -10.01 -9.53 -16.06
C ALA A 824 -9.97 -8.88 -17.46
N THR A 825 -10.02 -7.54 -17.52
CA THR A 825 -9.85 -6.80 -18.78
C THR A 825 -8.46 -7.05 -19.39
N PHE A 826 -7.40 -7.05 -18.59
CA PHE A 826 -6.04 -7.35 -19.06
C PHE A 826 -5.92 -8.78 -19.59
N SER A 827 -6.51 -9.76 -18.90
CA SER A 827 -6.55 -11.14 -19.38
C SER A 827 -7.28 -11.24 -20.72
N HIS A 828 -8.42 -10.55 -20.87
CA HIS A 828 -9.16 -10.47 -22.13
C HIS A 828 -8.30 -9.89 -23.27
N LEU A 829 -7.66 -8.74 -23.04
CA LEU A 829 -6.82 -8.06 -24.03
C LEU A 829 -5.56 -8.87 -24.41
N SER A 830 -5.00 -9.62 -23.46
CA SER A 830 -3.82 -10.47 -23.69
C SER A 830 -4.16 -11.84 -24.29
N GLY A 831 -5.44 -12.16 -24.50
CA GLY A 831 -5.87 -13.50 -24.90
C GLY A 831 -5.54 -14.60 -23.87
N ASP A 832 -5.37 -14.21 -22.61
CA ASP A 832 -5.08 -15.11 -21.48
C ASP A 832 -6.38 -15.70 -20.94
N VAL A 833 -6.90 -16.69 -21.68
CA VAL A 833 -8.19 -17.31 -21.37
C VAL A 833 -8.16 -18.14 -20.09
N PRO A 834 -9.32 -18.35 -19.41
CA PRO A 834 -9.37 -19.10 -18.16
C PRO A 834 -8.74 -20.48 -18.22
N GLU A 835 -8.89 -21.19 -19.36
CA GLU A 835 -8.35 -22.53 -19.56
C GLU A 835 -6.81 -22.53 -19.47
N ARG A 836 -6.14 -21.56 -20.12
CA ARG A 836 -4.66 -21.44 -20.06
C ARG A 836 -4.17 -21.06 -18.66
N ARG A 837 -4.93 -20.26 -17.94
CA ARG A 837 -4.59 -19.91 -16.55
C ARG A 837 -4.75 -21.12 -15.65
N GLN A 838 -5.80 -21.92 -15.85
CA GLN A 838 -6.00 -23.19 -15.14
C GLN A 838 -4.89 -24.19 -15.43
N GLU A 839 -4.49 -24.37 -16.66
CA GLU A 839 -3.35 -25.23 -17.06
C GLU A 839 -2.05 -24.81 -16.35
N ARG A 840 -1.76 -23.50 -16.30
CA ARG A 840 -0.59 -23.00 -15.57
C ARG A 840 -0.70 -23.23 -14.06
N ARG A 841 -1.91 -23.14 -13.49
CA ARG A 841 -2.16 -23.43 -12.08
C ARG A 841 -1.92 -24.91 -11.77
N GLU A 842 -2.42 -25.80 -12.58
CA GLU A 842 -2.19 -27.26 -12.42
C GLU A 842 -0.72 -27.62 -12.55
N CYS A 843 -0.02 -27.02 -13.51
CA CYS A 843 1.42 -27.14 -13.66
C CYS A 843 2.18 -26.63 -12.41
N LEU A 844 1.76 -25.49 -11.83
CA LEU A 844 2.32 -24.97 -10.58
C LEU A 844 2.11 -25.94 -9.42
N LEU A 845 0.89 -26.45 -9.23
CA LEU A 845 0.54 -27.36 -8.12
C LEU A 845 1.26 -28.70 -8.22
N SER A 846 1.59 -29.15 -9.44
CA SER A 846 2.32 -30.39 -9.73
C SER A 846 3.84 -30.22 -9.89
N ALA A 847 4.38 -29.04 -9.57
CA ALA A 847 5.79 -28.72 -9.74
C ALA A 847 6.71 -29.72 -8.99
N THR A 848 7.80 -30.11 -9.62
CA THR A 848 8.75 -31.12 -9.15
C THR A 848 10.17 -30.57 -9.09
N ARG A 849 11.09 -31.33 -8.46
CA ARG A 849 12.52 -30.99 -8.47
C ARG A 849 13.09 -30.96 -9.90
N ALA A 850 12.58 -31.83 -10.79
CA ALA A 850 13.01 -31.87 -12.19
C ALA A 850 12.71 -30.59 -12.94
N ASP A 851 11.61 -29.88 -12.59
CA ASP A 851 11.25 -28.59 -13.19
C ASP A 851 12.21 -27.47 -12.76
N LEU A 852 12.72 -27.52 -11.51
CA LEU A 852 13.73 -26.59 -11.02
C LEU A 852 15.08 -26.82 -11.75
N HIS A 853 15.49 -28.08 -11.93
CA HIS A 853 16.69 -28.41 -12.68
C HIS A 853 16.57 -27.99 -14.15
N HIS A 854 15.43 -28.23 -14.77
CA HIS A 854 15.15 -27.77 -16.14
C HIS A 854 15.23 -26.25 -16.28
N LEU A 855 14.66 -25.52 -15.31
CA LEU A 855 14.80 -24.07 -15.29
C LEU A 855 16.26 -23.63 -15.18
N ALA A 856 17.11 -24.35 -14.42
CA ALA A 856 18.54 -24.07 -14.34
C ALA A 856 19.23 -24.18 -15.72
N GLU A 857 18.92 -25.24 -16.47
CA GLU A 857 19.42 -25.44 -17.82
C GLU A 857 18.99 -24.30 -18.77
N LEU A 858 17.72 -23.90 -18.70
CA LEU A 858 17.20 -22.78 -19.50
C LEU A 858 17.90 -21.47 -19.17
N ILE A 859 18.13 -21.16 -17.89
CA ILE A 859 18.83 -19.94 -17.43
C ILE A 859 20.27 -19.90 -17.96
N GLU A 860 20.98 -21.03 -17.97
CA GLU A 860 22.36 -21.10 -18.48
C GLU A 860 22.44 -20.91 -20.00
N ALA A 861 21.47 -21.44 -20.72
CA ALA A 861 21.41 -21.36 -22.18
C ALA A 861 21.08 -19.95 -22.71
N GLN A 862 20.53 -19.07 -21.87
CA GLN A 862 20.07 -17.74 -22.31
C GLN A 862 21.06 -16.63 -21.97
N GLN A 863 21.02 -15.57 -22.77
CA GLN A 863 21.76 -14.35 -22.51
C GLN A 863 21.20 -13.62 -21.27
N LYS A 864 22.10 -13.20 -20.41
CA LYS A 864 21.80 -12.44 -19.18
C LYS A 864 22.00 -10.94 -19.42
N HIS A 865 21.02 -10.15 -19.03
CA HIS A 865 21.09 -8.70 -19.10
C HIS A 865 21.11 -8.10 -17.69
N VAL A 866 21.88 -7.04 -17.49
CA VAL A 866 22.04 -6.38 -16.19
C VAL A 866 21.59 -4.93 -16.29
N ALA A 867 20.81 -4.48 -15.33
CA ALA A 867 20.51 -3.06 -15.14
C ALA A 867 20.83 -2.64 -13.70
N VAL A 868 21.51 -1.52 -13.54
CA VAL A 868 21.91 -1.02 -12.23
C VAL A 868 21.56 0.46 -12.10
N LEU A 869 20.91 0.83 -11.00
CA LEU A 869 20.86 2.21 -10.54
C LEU A 869 21.81 2.34 -9.34
N GLY A 870 22.73 3.29 -9.40
CA GLY A 870 23.73 3.50 -8.33
C GLY A 870 24.47 4.81 -8.48
N SER A 871 25.35 5.13 -7.53
CA SER A 871 26.17 6.33 -7.65
C SER A 871 27.13 6.23 -8.84
N GLN A 872 27.49 7.36 -9.43
CA GLN A 872 28.46 7.43 -10.52
C GLN A 872 29.78 6.70 -10.16
N ALA A 873 30.23 6.88 -8.92
CA ALA A 873 31.44 6.22 -8.42
C ALA A 873 31.30 4.69 -8.33
N ALA A 874 30.15 4.20 -7.87
CA ALA A 874 29.90 2.76 -7.78
C ALA A 874 29.83 2.10 -9.17
N LEU A 875 29.18 2.76 -10.13
CA LEU A 875 29.09 2.28 -11.50
C LEU A 875 30.48 2.26 -12.19
N GLN A 876 31.28 3.30 -11.98
CA GLN A 876 32.62 3.37 -12.53
C GLN A 876 33.54 2.29 -11.93
N ALA A 877 33.53 2.13 -10.62
CA ALA A 877 34.32 1.09 -9.95
C ALA A 877 33.94 -0.33 -10.45
N ALA A 878 32.65 -0.58 -10.70
CA ALA A 878 32.20 -1.85 -11.24
C ALA A 878 32.69 -2.10 -12.68
N LEU A 879 32.75 -1.05 -13.51
CA LEU A 879 33.25 -1.16 -14.88
C LEU A 879 34.80 -1.28 -14.95
N GLU A 880 35.51 -0.69 -13.98
CA GLU A 880 36.97 -0.90 -13.86
C GLU A 880 37.31 -2.35 -13.49
N GLU A 881 36.52 -2.96 -12.57
CA GLU A 881 36.71 -4.36 -12.17
C GLU A 881 36.20 -5.34 -13.24
N ARG A 882 35.09 -5.00 -13.90
CA ARG A 882 34.43 -5.86 -14.90
C ARG A 882 34.06 -5.05 -16.16
N PRO A 883 35.03 -4.80 -17.06
CA PRO A 883 34.80 -4.07 -18.29
C PRO A 883 33.70 -4.70 -19.15
N GLY A 884 32.77 -3.88 -19.64
CA GLY A 884 31.69 -4.31 -20.53
C GLY A 884 30.46 -4.94 -19.81
N LEU A 885 30.41 -4.94 -18.49
CA LEU A 885 29.27 -5.46 -17.74
C LEU A 885 27.96 -4.74 -18.12
N PHE A 886 28.03 -3.43 -18.29
CA PHE A 886 26.92 -2.57 -18.76
C PHE A 886 27.47 -1.29 -19.40
N ARG A 887 26.59 -0.58 -20.11
CA ARG A 887 26.89 0.78 -20.63
C ARG A 887 26.35 1.82 -19.65
N THR A 888 26.96 3.01 -19.62
CA THR A 888 26.49 4.16 -18.82
C THR A 888 25.95 5.28 -19.69
N ASP A 889 26.11 5.19 -21.02
CA ASP A 889 25.51 6.08 -22.01
C ASP A 889 24.06 5.65 -22.25
N TRP A 890 23.15 6.17 -21.42
CA TRP A 890 21.73 5.96 -21.65
C TRP A 890 21.27 6.75 -22.88
N LEU A 891 21.07 6.06 -23.98
CA LEU A 891 20.46 6.65 -25.16
C LEU A 891 18.96 6.37 -25.12
N PRO A 892 18.08 7.39 -25.06
CA PRO A 892 16.65 7.18 -25.22
C PRO A 892 16.38 6.45 -26.53
N ALA A 893 15.35 5.59 -26.57
CA ALA A 893 14.98 4.77 -27.73
C ALA A 893 14.60 5.61 -28.96
N CYS A 894 14.37 6.90 -28.75
CA CYS A 894 14.07 7.88 -29.79
C CYS A 894 15.04 9.04 -29.65
N ARG A 895 16.02 9.13 -30.52
CA ARG A 895 16.50 10.45 -30.96
C ARG A 895 15.50 10.95 -32.00
N PRO A 896 15.09 12.23 -31.94
CA PRO A 896 14.19 12.85 -32.93
C PRO A 896 14.74 12.74 -34.34
#